data_fee9bad39e60286b9ee183c8af6ae864
#
_entry.id   fee9bad39e60286b9ee183c8af6ae864
#
_cell.length_a   1.000
_cell.length_b   1.000
_cell.length_c   1.000
_cell.angle_alpha   90.00
_cell.angle_beta   90.00
_cell.angle_gamma   90.00
#
_symmetry.space_group_name_H-M   'P 1'
#
loop_
_entity.id
_entity.type
_entity.pdbx_description
1 polymer ?
#
loop_
_entity_poly.entity_id
_entity_poly.type
_entity_poly.pdbx_seq_one_letter_code
_entity_poly.pdbx_strand_id
1 'polypeptide(L)'
;MNKITNNSPCANCAQANLHTLQRKGAQGIQSKYVIALAGNPNTGKSTVFNSLTGLKQHTGNWPGKTVGKAEGFFVYQDDAYRIVDLPGTYSLSSTSEDEEIARDFILFGNPDVTVMVADATRLERNMNMILQVLQITNKAVLCVNLLDEAKRNKIEVNLNALSRRLGIPVVGASARSGQGIDQLLAMTRAVVKGEYVCKPHRSINLPTQTSALIQELSDKVKETFPDIHNAEWIAFRLIEGDVSVQERFSNAELNALAERIHLQIGNNFHDQWMEDIYAQAEEICREVVQQGNERGRLPFDIKLDRILTHRIWGFPIMVALLCCVFWLTIIGSNYPSTWLNEILIGFAHPHLRELFVAMHSPEWLTGLMVDGVYLATAWVVSVMLPPMAIFFPLFTLLEDFGYLPRVAFNLDELFRRSGAHGKQALTMSMGFGCNAAGVVSTRIIDSSRERLIAIITNNFSLCNGRWPTQILLATLFIGAAVPSQYSNVVALLAVMAVVLAGVGFMFGSSWVLSRTVLRGEVSTFHLELPPYRPPQFWQTLYTSVIDRTLIVLWRAVVFAAPAGALIWLSCNITVGDVSIAQHLISFLDTPGWLMGLNGVILLAYILAIPANEIVMPTILMLTMLVLGPADFASSGVLMEGTDEQTKMILLKGGWNLLTAVCVMVFCLLHHPCSTTIYTIYKETRSVKWTALATLLPLALGIIVTMLIAFIWRLVA
;
A
#
# COMPACT_ATOMS: atom_id res chain seq x y z
N MET A 1 13.63 37.74 8.98
CA MET A 1 14.51 38.18 7.89
C MET A 1 15.64 37.18 7.74
N ASN A 2 15.54 36.25 6.82
CA ASN A 2 16.68 35.49 6.30
C ASN A 2 16.33 35.03 4.89
N LYS A 3 17.09 35.56 3.94
CA LYS A 3 17.02 35.25 2.51
C LYS A 3 17.55 33.82 2.30
N ILE A 4 16.71 32.93 1.78
CA ILE A 4 17.13 31.65 1.20
C ILE A 4 17.35 31.91 -0.29
N THR A 5 18.61 31.85 -0.69
CA THR A 5 19.07 31.95 -2.08
C THR A 5 18.67 30.68 -2.84
N ASN A 6 17.80 30.86 -3.83
CA ASN A 6 17.47 29.84 -4.83
C ASN A 6 18.66 29.65 -5.79
N ASN A 7 19.36 28.54 -5.67
CA ASN A 7 20.18 28.00 -6.76
C ASN A 7 19.62 26.61 -7.11
N SER A 8 18.75 26.56 -8.13
CA SER A 8 18.30 25.31 -8.76
C SER A 8 19.00 25.11 -10.09
N PRO A 9 19.64 23.97 -10.36
CA PRO A 9 20.36 23.72 -11.61
C PRO A 9 19.47 23.10 -12.69
N CYS A 10 18.33 23.69 -13.03
CA CYS A 10 17.43 23.21 -14.10
C CYS A 10 17.01 24.32 -15.05
N ALA A 11 18.01 25.02 -15.66
CA ALA A 11 17.71 26.08 -16.65
C ALA A 11 17.40 25.55 -18.07
N ASN A 12 17.51 24.25 -18.34
CA ASN A 12 17.35 23.65 -19.68
C ASN A 12 16.33 22.53 -19.81
N CYS A 13 15.37 22.44 -18.90
CA CYS A 13 14.29 21.44 -19.00
C CYS A 13 13.07 22.05 -19.70
N ALA A 14 12.37 21.29 -20.55
CA ALA A 14 11.12 21.70 -21.21
C ALA A 14 10.04 22.18 -20.21
N GLN A 15 10.17 21.84 -18.94
CA GLN A 15 9.39 22.37 -17.82
C GLN A 15 9.61 23.88 -17.56
N ALA A 16 10.75 24.45 -17.96
CA ALA A 16 11.03 25.87 -17.74
C ALA A 16 10.13 26.78 -18.60
N ASN A 17 9.65 26.31 -19.74
CA ASN A 17 8.74 27.08 -20.60
C ASN A 17 7.29 27.06 -20.06
N LEU A 18 6.89 25.98 -19.33
CA LEU A 18 5.61 25.91 -18.61
C LEU A 18 5.59 26.84 -17.38
N HIS A 19 6.74 27.11 -16.76
CA HIS A 19 6.84 28.03 -15.62
C HIS A 19 6.54 29.48 -15.95
N THR A 20 6.64 29.88 -17.21
CA THR A 20 6.32 31.26 -17.65
C THR A 20 4.81 31.54 -17.67
N LEU A 21 4.00 30.50 -17.84
CA LEU A 21 2.53 30.54 -17.75
C LEU A 21 1.98 30.62 -16.30
N GLN A 22 2.83 30.37 -15.30
CA GLN A 22 2.41 30.17 -13.89
C GLN A 22 2.65 31.39 -12.98
N ARG A 23 3.27 32.47 -13.42
CA ARG A 23 3.74 33.59 -12.56
C ARG A 23 2.67 34.57 -12.07
N LYS A 24 1.41 34.44 -12.46
CA LYS A 24 0.32 35.20 -11.83
C LYS A 24 -0.45 34.27 -10.87
N GLY A 25 -0.16 34.37 -9.59
CA GLY A 25 -0.80 33.58 -8.55
C GLY A 25 -2.32 33.76 -8.56
N ALA A 26 -3.03 32.65 -8.77
CA ALA A 26 -4.49 32.60 -8.86
C ALA A 26 -5.18 32.49 -7.49
N GLN A 27 -4.63 33.03 -6.43
CA GLN A 27 -5.34 33.20 -5.19
C GLN A 27 -6.26 34.44 -5.28
N GLY A 28 -7.58 34.19 -5.48
CA GLY A 28 -8.58 35.26 -5.56
C GLY A 28 -9.24 35.46 -6.94
N ILE A 29 -8.88 34.69 -7.97
CA ILE A 29 -9.53 34.77 -9.29
C ILE A 29 -10.76 33.85 -9.31
N GLN A 30 -11.94 34.39 -9.50
CA GLN A 30 -13.12 33.58 -9.86
C GLN A 30 -12.82 32.86 -11.18
N SER A 31 -12.83 31.51 -11.14
CA SER A 31 -12.65 30.72 -12.36
C SER A 31 -13.82 30.95 -13.31
N LYS A 32 -13.50 31.30 -14.56
CA LYS A 32 -14.52 31.55 -15.59
C LYS A 32 -15.07 30.25 -16.16
N TYR A 33 -14.24 29.21 -16.22
CA TYR A 33 -14.58 27.93 -16.83
C TYR A 33 -14.20 26.75 -15.93
N VAL A 34 -14.99 25.67 -16.00
CA VAL A 34 -14.80 24.44 -15.24
C VAL A 34 -14.47 23.27 -16.19
N ILE A 35 -13.36 22.59 -15.95
CA ILE A 35 -12.93 21.42 -16.70
C ILE A 35 -13.09 20.18 -15.80
N ALA A 36 -13.81 19.17 -16.28
CA ALA A 36 -13.81 17.83 -15.68
C ALA A 36 -12.68 17.00 -16.31
N LEU A 37 -11.80 16.42 -15.49
CA LEU A 37 -10.75 15.51 -15.98
C LEU A 37 -11.15 14.07 -15.64
N ALA A 38 -11.49 13.30 -16.66
CA ALA A 38 -11.96 11.92 -16.57
C ALA A 38 -10.97 10.95 -17.24
N GLY A 39 -10.98 9.69 -16.87
CA GLY A 39 -10.13 8.67 -17.49
C GLY A 39 -9.99 7.44 -16.61
N ASN A 40 -9.65 6.32 -17.24
CA ASN A 40 -9.41 5.08 -16.54
C ASN A 40 -8.21 5.20 -15.57
N PRO A 41 -8.12 4.34 -14.56
CA PRO A 41 -6.92 4.24 -13.73
C PRO A 41 -5.67 3.97 -14.60
N ASN A 42 -4.53 4.50 -14.20
CA ASN A 42 -3.21 4.33 -14.84
C ASN A 42 -3.03 4.89 -16.26
N THR A 43 -3.96 5.68 -16.79
CA THR A 43 -3.82 6.38 -18.08
C THR A 43 -2.89 7.60 -18.02
N GLY A 44 -2.34 7.91 -16.84
CA GLY A 44 -1.54 9.12 -16.62
C GLY A 44 -2.36 10.38 -16.36
N LYS A 45 -3.64 10.22 -15.97
CA LYS A 45 -4.56 11.32 -15.64
C LYS A 45 -3.96 12.32 -14.64
N SER A 46 -3.41 11.84 -13.51
CA SER A 46 -2.75 12.69 -12.51
C SER A 46 -1.49 13.38 -13.05
N THR A 47 -0.80 12.77 -14.01
CA THR A 47 0.35 13.43 -14.69
C THR A 47 -0.12 14.58 -15.57
N VAL A 48 -1.21 14.40 -16.32
CA VAL A 48 -1.85 15.46 -17.11
C VAL A 48 -2.33 16.58 -16.18
N PHE A 49 -3.03 16.25 -15.10
CA PHE A 49 -3.49 17.20 -14.08
C PHE A 49 -2.33 18.03 -13.50
N ASN A 50 -1.25 17.38 -13.08
CA ASN A 50 -0.07 18.05 -12.53
C ASN A 50 0.65 18.92 -13.57
N SER A 51 0.68 18.49 -14.84
CA SER A 51 1.25 19.28 -15.94
C SER A 51 0.47 20.56 -16.22
N LEU A 52 -0.86 20.53 -16.04
CA LEU A 52 -1.75 21.68 -16.23
C LEU A 52 -1.72 22.63 -15.02
N THR A 53 -1.70 22.10 -13.80
CA THR A 53 -1.83 22.90 -12.56
C THR A 53 -0.51 23.30 -11.92
N GLY A 54 0.63 22.72 -12.36
CA GLY A 54 1.95 22.97 -11.79
C GLY A 54 2.07 22.56 -10.34
N LEU A 55 1.49 21.42 -9.94
CA LEU A 55 1.49 20.85 -8.59
C LEU A 55 0.75 21.70 -7.53
N LYS A 56 -0.01 22.71 -7.94
CA LYS A 56 -0.88 23.49 -7.06
C LYS A 56 -2.24 22.80 -6.95
N GLN A 57 -2.38 21.90 -5.99
CA GLN A 57 -3.61 21.13 -5.76
C GLN A 57 -4.26 21.56 -4.45
N HIS A 58 -5.58 21.66 -4.47
CA HIS A 58 -6.40 21.64 -3.27
C HIS A 58 -7.01 20.23 -3.14
N THR A 59 -6.61 19.51 -2.12
CA THR A 59 -7.13 18.18 -1.84
C THR A 59 -8.18 18.23 -0.74
N GLY A 60 -9.27 17.54 -0.92
CA GLY A 60 -10.37 17.38 0.05
C GLY A 60 -11.08 16.05 -0.19
N ASN A 61 -12.24 15.88 0.40
CA ASN A 61 -13.12 14.76 0.06
C ASN A 61 -14.34 15.27 -0.68
N TRP A 62 -14.94 14.42 -1.50
CA TRP A 62 -16.23 14.73 -2.09
C TRP A 62 -17.30 14.88 -1.00
N PRO A 63 -18.22 15.83 -1.10
CA PRO A 63 -19.24 16.07 -0.07
C PRO A 63 -20.04 14.80 0.24
N GLY A 64 -20.02 14.35 1.50
CA GLY A 64 -20.74 13.17 1.96
C GLY A 64 -20.13 11.83 1.55
N LYS A 65 -18.93 11.81 0.92
CA LYS A 65 -18.26 10.61 0.40
C LYS A 65 -16.85 10.48 0.99
N THR A 66 -16.32 9.25 0.98
CA THR A 66 -14.97 8.96 1.48
C THR A 66 -13.87 9.14 0.42
N VAL A 67 -14.26 9.39 -0.81
CA VAL A 67 -13.39 9.53 -1.98
C VAL A 67 -12.69 10.88 -1.98
N GLY A 68 -11.39 10.87 -2.27
CA GLY A 68 -10.58 12.09 -2.38
C GLY A 68 -10.93 12.92 -3.60
N LYS A 69 -11.02 14.25 -3.42
CA LYS A 69 -11.23 15.24 -4.45
C LYS A 69 -9.96 16.05 -4.65
N ALA A 70 -9.50 16.20 -5.88
CA ALA A 70 -8.40 17.09 -6.23
C ALA A 70 -8.89 18.17 -7.20
N GLU A 71 -8.66 19.42 -6.85
CA GLU A 71 -8.95 20.58 -7.70
C GLU A 71 -7.68 21.40 -7.92
N GLY A 72 -7.56 21.96 -9.12
CA GLY A 72 -6.47 22.86 -9.47
C GLY A 72 -6.96 24.04 -10.26
N PHE A 73 -6.16 25.11 -10.28
CA PHE A 73 -6.45 26.34 -11.02
C PHE A 73 -5.27 26.68 -11.91
N PHE A 74 -5.56 27.09 -13.12
CA PHE A 74 -4.55 27.61 -14.05
C PHE A 74 -5.13 28.69 -14.95
N VAL A 75 -4.25 29.48 -15.56
CA VAL A 75 -4.63 30.53 -16.51
C VAL A 75 -3.99 30.20 -17.85
N TYR A 76 -4.79 30.23 -18.92
CA TYR A 76 -4.34 30.04 -20.27
C TYR A 76 -4.94 31.12 -21.18
N GLN A 77 -4.11 31.92 -21.85
CA GLN A 77 -4.51 33.04 -22.75
C GLN A 77 -5.62 33.93 -22.13
N ASP A 78 -5.37 34.52 -20.97
CA ASP A 78 -6.25 35.46 -20.25
C ASP A 78 -7.54 34.84 -19.65
N ASP A 79 -7.83 33.56 -19.89
CA ASP A 79 -8.96 32.87 -19.29
C ASP A 79 -8.51 32.02 -18.08
N ALA A 80 -9.27 32.10 -16.99
CA ALA A 80 -9.02 31.33 -15.76
C ALA A 80 -9.86 30.04 -15.75
N TYR A 81 -9.19 28.92 -15.56
CA TYR A 81 -9.79 27.58 -15.55
C TYR A 81 -9.68 26.94 -14.17
N ARG A 82 -10.74 26.28 -13.75
CA ARG A 82 -10.75 25.34 -12.64
C ARG A 82 -10.84 23.92 -13.21
N ILE A 83 -9.86 23.10 -12.91
CA ILE A 83 -9.85 21.69 -13.28
C ILE A 83 -10.17 20.82 -12.06
N VAL A 84 -11.09 19.90 -12.22
CA VAL A 84 -11.52 18.93 -11.20
C VAL A 84 -11.10 17.55 -11.64
N ASP A 85 -10.21 16.91 -10.87
CA ASP A 85 -9.78 15.53 -11.12
C ASP A 85 -10.85 14.56 -10.62
N LEU A 86 -11.50 13.85 -11.53
CA LEU A 86 -12.50 12.85 -11.20
C LEU A 86 -11.81 11.53 -10.81
N PRO A 87 -12.43 10.70 -9.96
CA PRO A 87 -11.93 9.36 -9.69
C PRO A 87 -11.69 8.57 -10.97
N GLY A 88 -10.63 7.76 -10.99
CA GLY A 88 -10.34 6.90 -12.14
C GLY A 88 -11.29 5.71 -12.18
N THR A 89 -12.09 5.60 -13.23
CA THR A 89 -13.14 4.59 -13.38
C THR A 89 -13.04 3.87 -14.71
N TYR A 90 -13.55 2.64 -14.77
CA TYR A 90 -13.60 1.86 -16.00
C TYR A 90 -14.95 1.97 -16.70
N SER A 91 -15.97 2.38 -15.98
CA SER A 91 -17.36 2.51 -16.40
C SER A 91 -18.01 3.65 -15.64
N LEU A 92 -19.17 4.11 -16.09
CA LEU A 92 -20.05 5.05 -15.40
C LEU A 92 -21.36 4.37 -14.97
N SER A 93 -21.32 3.04 -14.78
CA SER A 93 -22.50 2.22 -14.47
C SER A 93 -22.95 2.27 -13.00
N SER A 94 -22.33 3.11 -12.14
CA SER A 94 -22.66 3.30 -10.73
C SER A 94 -22.61 2.04 -9.84
N THR A 95 -21.73 1.11 -10.17
CA THR A 95 -21.45 -0.07 -9.35
C THR A 95 -20.50 0.23 -8.19
N SER A 96 -19.77 1.35 -8.26
CA SER A 96 -18.85 1.83 -7.22
C SER A 96 -19.08 3.30 -6.89
N GLU A 97 -18.67 3.71 -5.67
CA GLU A 97 -18.72 5.11 -5.23
C GLU A 97 -17.94 6.05 -6.16
N ASP A 98 -16.82 5.59 -6.70
CA ASP A 98 -15.98 6.34 -7.65
C ASP A 98 -16.71 6.57 -8.99
N GLU A 99 -17.39 5.55 -9.51
CA GLU A 99 -18.18 5.66 -10.74
C GLU A 99 -19.36 6.60 -10.59
N GLU A 100 -20.06 6.52 -9.47
CA GLU A 100 -21.17 7.40 -9.13
C GLU A 100 -20.73 8.87 -9.09
N ILE A 101 -19.61 9.17 -8.41
CA ILE A 101 -19.05 10.52 -8.31
C ILE A 101 -18.65 11.05 -9.68
N ALA A 102 -17.92 10.27 -10.48
CA ALA A 102 -17.49 10.68 -11.81
C ALA A 102 -18.68 10.98 -12.71
N ARG A 103 -19.66 10.10 -12.74
CA ARG A 103 -20.90 10.25 -13.49
C ARG A 103 -21.69 11.49 -13.06
N ASP A 104 -21.94 11.64 -11.76
CA ASP A 104 -22.74 12.73 -11.22
C ASP A 104 -22.10 14.09 -11.45
N PHE A 105 -20.77 14.18 -11.41
CA PHE A 105 -20.09 15.42 -11.73
C PHE A 105 -20.21 15.80 -13.21
N ILE A 106 -20.10 14.83 -14.14
CA ILE A 106 -20.26 15.09 -15.57
C ILE A 106 -21.70 15.50 -15.90
N LEU A 107 -22.69 14.88 -15.25
CA LEU A 107 -24.11 15.13 -15.50
C LEU A 107 -24.62 16.44 -14.86
N PHE A 108 -24.29 16.65 -13.59
CA PHE A 108 -24.92 17.67 -12.75
C PHE A 108 -23.96 18.76 -12.29
N GLY A 109 -22.64 18.52 -12.39
CA GLY A 109 -21.62 19.50 -12.06
C GLY A 109 -21.47 20.61 -13.12
N ASN A 110 -22.16 20.50 -14.26
CA ASN A 110 -22.14 21.42 -15.39
C ASN A 110 -20.71 21.86 -15.79
N PRO A 111 -19.79 20.92 -16.07
CA PRO A 111 -18.48 21.30 -16.59
C PRO A 111 -18.63 21.92 -17.98
N ASP A 112 -17.85 22.97 -18.25
CA ASP A 112 -17.81 23.62 -19.58
C ASP A 112 -17.22 22.68 -20.63
N VAL A 113 -16.31 21.78 -20.20
CA VAL A 113 -15.73 20.74 -21.04
C VAL A 113 -15.26 19.55 -20.19
N THR A 114 -15.40 18.34 -20.72
CA THR A 114 -14.84 17.12 -20.13
C THR A 114 -13.61 16.69 -20.92
N VAL A 115 -12.44 16.70 -20.28
CA VAL A 115 -11.19 16.19 -20.86
C VAL A 115 -11.03 14.73 -20.44
N MET A 116 -11.09 13.82 -21.41
CA MET A 116 -10.90 12.38 -21.18
C MET A 116 -9.45 12.01 -21.47
N VAL A 117 -8.81 11.27 -20.57
CA VAL A 117 -7.43 10.78 -20.72
C VAL A 117 -7.42 9.28 -20.97
N ALA A 118 -6.87 8.89 -22.12
CA ALA A 118 -6.75 7.49 -22.54
C ALA A 118 -5.29 7.07 -22.72
N ASP A 119 -5.00 5.81 -22.50
CA ASP A 119 -3.71 5.18 -22.75
C ASP A 119 -3.62 4.71 -24.21
N ALA A 120 -2.69 5.25 -24.98
CA ALA A 120 -2.44 4.89 -26.36
C ALA A 120 -2.07 3.40 -26.54
N THR A 121 -1.48 2.77 -25.53
CA THR A 121 -1.06 1.36 -25.56
C THR A 121 -2.22 0.38 -25.35
N ARG A 122 -3.34 0.88 -24.79
CA ARG A 122 -4.52 0.10 -24.41
C ARG A 122 -5.82 0.83 -24.76
N LEU A 123 -5.85 1.44 -25.94
CA LEU A 123 -6.94 2.33 -26.35
C LEU A 123 -8.30 1.64 -26.32
N GLU A 124 -8.39 0.39 -26.78
CA GLU A 124 -9.63 -0.40 -26.81
C GLU A 124 -10.31 -0.49 -25.44
N ARG A 125 -9.53 -0.77 -24.41
CA ARG A 125 -10.04 -0.85 -23.05
C ARG A 125 -10.53 0.51 -22.52
N ASN A 126 -9.87 1.59 -22.90
CA ASN A 126 -10.26 2.95 -22.49
C ASN A 126 -11.48 3.43 -23.25
N MET A 127 -11.73 2.87 -24.45
CA MET A 127 -12.81 3.29 -25.32
C MET A 127 -14.19 3.10 -24.70
N ASN A 128 -14.37 2.05 -23.88
CA ASN A 128 -15.62 1.80 -23.17
C ASN A 128 -16.06 3.02 -22.33
N MET A 129 -15.18 3.55 -21.47
CA MET A 129 -15.48 4.74 -20.68
C MET A 129 -15.67 5.98 -21.56
N ILE A 130 -14.85 6.14 -22.61
CA ILE A 130 -14.95 7.28 -23.54
C ILE A 130 -16.36 7.31 -24.20
N LEU A 131 -16.82 6.18 -24.69
CA LEU A 131 -18.13 6.06 -25.31
C LEU A 131 -19.27 6.37 -24.31
N GLN A 132 -19.15 5.91 -23.07
CA GLN A 132 -20.13 6.23 -22.02
C GLN A 132 -20.14 7.72 -21.66
N VAL A 133 -18.97 8.38 -21.59
CA VAL A 133 -18.89 9.84 -21.37
C VAL A 133 -19.54 10.58 -22.54
N LEU A 134 -19.33 10.15 -23.78
CA LEU A 134 -19.93 10.79 -24.98
C LEU A 134 -21.44 10.60 -25.05
N GLN A 135 -22.00 9.61 -24.39
CA GLN A 135 -23.46 9.49 -24.21
C GLN A 135 -24.00 10.53 -23.22
N ILE A 136 -23.16 10.99 -22.28
CA ILE A 136 -23.54 11.98 -21.28
C ILE A 136 -23.32 13.42 -21.76
N THR A 137 -22.19 13.69 -22.45
CA THR A 137 -21.85 15.04 -22.86
C THR A 137 -21.22 15.09 -24.24
N ASN A 138 -21.64 16.11 -25.03
CA ASN A 138 -21.02 16.40 -26.33
C ASN A 138 -19.83 17.37 -26.19
N LYS A 139 -19.65 18.05 -25.05
CA LYS A 139 -18.54 18.97 -24.81
C LYS A 139 -17.35 18.21 -24.25
N ALA A 140 -16.62 17.53 -25.11
CA ALA A 140 -15.52 16.68 -24.69
C ALA A 140 -14.26 16.86 -25.56
N VAL A 141 -13.09 16.60 -24.97
CA VAL A 141 -11.79 16.52 -25.63
C VAL A 141 -11.11 15.23 -25.22
N LEU A 142 -10.59 14.46 -26.16
CA LEU A 142 -9.86 13.23 -25.86
C LEU A 142 -8.34 13.49 -25.91
N CYS A 143 -7.66 13.22 -24.80
CA CYS A 143 -6.20 13.22 -24.68
C CYS A 143 -5.71 11.77 -24.74
N VAL A 144 -5.13 11.36 -25.87
CA VAL A 144 -4.47 10.05 -26.03
C VAL A 144 -3.04 10.19 -25.51
N ASN A 145 -2.83 9.78 -24.27
CA ASN A 145 -1.57 9.90 -23.54
C ASN A 145 -0.67 8.67 -23.75
N LEU A 146 0.58 8.72 -23.26
CA LEU A 146 1.58 7.66 -23.36
C LEU A 146 1.97 7.31 -24.82
N LEU A 147 1.94 8.27 -25.73
CA LEU A 147 2.38 8.07 -27.11
C LEU A 147 3.84 7.65 -27.26
N ASP A 148 4.69 8.06 -26.32
CA ASP A 148 6.08 7.61 -26.25
C ASP A 148 6.20 6.11 -25.91
N GLU A 149 5.32 5.60 -25.08
CA GLU A 149 5.23 4.16 -24.78
C GLU A 149 4.61 3.39 -25.97
N ALA A 150 3.57 3.92 -26.59
CA ALA A 150 2.96 3.34 -27.79
C ALA A 150 3.98 3.19 -28.93
N LYS A 151 4.76 4.25 -29.21
CA LYS A 151 5.84 4.22 -30.21
C LYS A 151 6.91 3.16 -29.91
N ARG A 152 7.31 3.02 -28.64
CA ARG A 152 8.22 1.95 -28.20
C ARG A 152 7.66 0.56 -28.46
N ASN A 153 6.37 0.39 -28.27
CA ASN A 153 5.64 -0.86 -28.51
C ASN A 153 5.22 -1.04 -29.98
N LYS A 154 5.67 -0.16 -30.91
CA LYS A 154 5.32 -0.17 -32.33
C LYS A 154 3.80 -0.09 -32.56
N ILE A 155 3.10 0.63 -31.69
CA ILE A 155 1.67 0.92 -31.80
C ILE A 155 1.53 2.34 -32.38
N GLU A 156 0.85 2.48 -33.50
CA GLU A 156 0.50 3.76 -34.08
C GLU A 156 -1.00 3.98 -34.01
N VAL A 157 -1.40 5.14 -33.47
CA VAL A 157 -2.81 5.52 -33.36
C VAL A 157 -3.09 6.66 -34.33
N ASN A 158 -4.03 6.46 -35.23
CA ASN A 158 -4.48 7.50 -36.16
C ASN A 158 -5.45 8.46 -35.46
N LEU A 159 -4.90 9.52 -34.86
CA LEU A 159 -5.67 10.50 -34.09
C LEU A 159 -6.74 11.22 -34.92
N ASN A 160 -6.47 11.46 -36.22
CA ASN A 160 -7.41 12.12 -37.11
C ASN A 160 -8.60 11.22 -37.46
N ALA A 161 -8.38 9.91 -37.66
CA ALA A 161 -9.44 8.96 -37.86
C ALA A 161 -10.30 8.81 -36.60
N LEU A 162 -9.63 8.75 -35.42
CA LEU A 162 -10.29 8.67 -34.12
C LEU A 162 -11.17 9.91 -33.86
N SER A 163 -10.67 11.11 -34.13
CA SER A 163 -11.44 12.36 -34.01
C SER A 163 -12.69 12.37 -34.91
N ARG A 164 -12.57 11.87 -36.13
CA ARG A 164 -13.70 11.78 -37.06
C ARG A 164 -14.76 10.78 -36.59
N ARG A 165 -14.34 9.66 -36.06
CA ARG A 165 -15.26 8.60 -35.57
C ARG A 165 -15.98 9.03 -34.30
N LEU A 166 -15.29 9.66 -33.35
CA LEU A 166 -15.87 10.10 -32.08
C LEU A 166 -16.61 11.46 -32.19
N GLY A 167 -16.36 12.25 -33.25
CA GLY A 167 -16.97 13.56 -33.40
C GLY A 167 -16.41 14.66 -32.49
N ILE A 168 -15.32 14.41 -31.79
CA ILE A 168 -14.69 15.31 -30.83
C ILE A 168 -13.21 15.54 -31.18
N PRO A 169 -12.58 16.63 -30.70
CA PRO A 169 -11.15 16.81 -30.89
C PRO A 169 -10.34 15.76 -30.09
N VAL A 170 -9.34 15.20 -30.78
CA VAL A 170 -8.41 14.21 -30.20
C VAL A 170 -7.00 14.76 -30.28
N VAL A 171 -6.32 14.80 -29.13
CA VAL A 171 -4.95 15.30 -29.00
C VAL A 171 -4.06 14.18 -28.49
N GLY A 172 -2.93 13.97 -29.16
CA GLY A 172 -1.91 13.03 -28.71
C GLY A 172 -0.93 13.68 -27.74
N ALA A 173 -0.65 13.01 -26.62
CA ALA A 173 0.22 13.54 -25.59
C ALA A 173 1.21 12.51 -25.05
N SER A 174 2.31 13.03 -24.51
CA SER A 174 3.21 12.34 -23.59
C SER A 174 3.39 13.25 -22.38
N ALA A 175 2.44 13.19 -21.45
CA ALA A 175 2.31 14.15 -20.35
C ALA A 175 3.57 14.26 -19.48
N ARG A 176 4.32 13.15 -19.34
CA ARG A 176 5.58 13.14 -18.58
C ARG A 176 6.68 14.01 -19.20
N SER A 177 6.73 14.12 -20.53
CA SER A 177 7.68 14.96 -21.26
C SER A 177 7.10 16.35 -21.59
N GLY A 178 5.84 16.61 -21.28
CA GLY A 178 5.13 17.85 -21.63
C GLY A 178 4.68 17.92 -23.09
N GLN A 179 4.96 16.92 -23.92
CA GLN A 179 4.59 16.92 -25.33
C GLN A 179 3.06 16.82 -25.49
N GLY A 180 2.47 17.68 -26.32
CA GLY A 180 1.04 17.69 -26.63
C GLY A 180 0.17 18.45 -25.63
N ILE A 181 0.70 18.92 -24.50
CA ILE A 181 -0.07 19.64 -23.47
C ILE A 181 -0.58 20.98 -23.98
N ASP A 182 0.24 21.75 -24.74
CA ASP A 182 -0.18 23.02 -25.33
C ASP A 182 -1.31 22.84 -26.35
N GLN A 183 -1.27 21.76 -27.15
CA GLN A 183 -2.34 21.41 -28.07
C GLN A 183 -3.62 21.03 -27.33
N LEU A 184 -3.50 20.30 -26.22
CA LEU A 184 -4.62 19.95 -25.37
C LEU A 184 -5.30 21.20 -24.81
N LEU A 185 -4.53 22.17 -24.31
CA LEU A 185 -5.04 23.45 -23.82
C LEU A 185 -5.74 24.24 -24.92
N ALA A 186 -5.14 24.33 -26.12
CA ALA A 186 -5.72 25.03 -27.25
C ALA A 186 -7.06 24.42 -27.69
N MET A 187 -7.15 23.09 -27.79
CA MET A 187 -8.39 22.40 -28.16
C MET A 187 -9.45 22.50 -27.07
N THR A 188 -9.05 22.39 -25.80
CA THR A 188 -9.95 22.57 -24.64
C THR A 188 -10.58 23.96 -24.69
N ARG A 189 -9.79 25.01 -24.92
CA ARG A 189 -10.28 26.39 -25.08
C ARG A 189 -11.21 26.52 -26.27
N ALA A 190 -10.87 25.93 -27.41
CA ALA A 190 -11.70 26.00 -28.62
C ALA A 190 -13.09 25.42 -28.41
N VAL A 191 -13.18 24.28 -27.66
CA VAL A 191 -14.48 23.66 -27.31
C VAL A 191 -15.24 24.54 -26.31
N VAL A 192 -14.58 25.05 -25.27
CA VAL A 192 -15.21 25.90 -24.24
C VAL A 192 -15.78 27.18 -24.85
N LYS A 193 -15.08 27.79 -25.82
CA LYS A 193 -15.53 29.01 -26.52
C LYS A 193 -16.50 28.77 -27.68
N GLY A 194 -16.77 27.51 -28.01
CA GLY A 194 -17.63 27.15 -29.15
C GLY A 194 -16.96 27.35 -30.51
N GLU A 195 -15.64 27.61 -30.56
CA GLU A 195 -14.84 27.71 -31.79
C GLU A 195 -14.75 26.33 -32.48
N TYR A 196 -14.83 25.25 -31.70
CA TYR A 196 -14.95 23.87 -32.20
C TYR A 196 -16.28 23.28 -31.74
N VAL A 197 -17.13 22.94 -32.70
CA VAL A 197 -18.44 22.30 -32.43
C VAL A 197 -18.29 20.79 -32.48
N CYS A 198 -18.41 20.14 -31.32
CA CYS A 198 -18.41 18.70 -31.21
C CYS A 198 -19.68 18.12 -31.82
N LYS A 199 -19.55 17.04 -32.59
CA LYS A 199 -20.69 16.31 -33.15
C LYS A 199 -21.18 15.29 -32.12
N PRO A 200 -22.52 15.14 -31.94
CA PRO A 200 -23.01 14.10 -31.06
C PRO A 200 -22.59 12.72 -31.58
N HIS A 201 -22.02 11.92 -30.71
CA HIS A 201 -21.73 10.54 -31.02
C HIS A 201 -23.06 9.78 -31.07
N ARG A 202 -23.42 9.24 -32.24
CA ARG A 202 -24.64 8.44 -32.39
C ARG A 202 -24.46 7.14 -31.63
N SER A 203 -25.29 6.96 -30.61
CA SER A 203 -25.27 5.82 -29.74
C SER A 203 -26.08 4.66 -30.32
N ILE A 204 -25.65 3.48 -30.00
CA ILE A 204 -26.32 2.18 -29.82
C ILE A 204 -27.24 1.73 -30.96
N ASN A 205 -26.87 0.64 -31.58
CA ASN A 205 -27.72 -0.14 -32.51
C ASN A 205 -28.69 -1.00 -31.69
N LEU A 206 -29.73 -0.39 -31.13
CA LEU A 206 -30.80 -1.11 -30.47
C LEU A 206 -31.87 -1.58 -31.45
N PRO A 207 -32.56 -2.69 -31.16
CA PRO A 207 -33.75 -3.10 -31.92
C PRO A 207 -34.75 -1.95 -32.01
N THR A 208 -35.38 -1.79 -33.15
CA THR A 208 -36.30 -0.68 -33.46
C THR A 208 -37.40 -0.49 -32.39
N GLN A 209 -37.91 -1.61 -31.85
CA GLN A 209 -38.91 -1.56 -30.77
C GLN A 209 -38.35 -1.01 -29.45
N THR A 210 -37.15 -1.45 -29.04
CA THR A 210 -36.47 -0.97 -27.83
C THR A 210 -36.13 0.51 -27.96
N SER A 211 -35.64 0.93 -29.12
CA SER A 211 -35.32 2.33 -29.41
C SER A 211 -36.55 3.23 -29.31
N ALA A 212 -37.71 2.79 -29.81
CA ALA A 212 -38.97 3.55 -29.73
C ALA A 212 -39.45 3.73 -28.25
N LEU A 213 -39.33 2.69 -27.42
CA LEU A 213 -39.70 2.73 -26.02
C LEU A 213 -38.80 3.66 -25.22
N ILE A 214 -37.50 3.65 -25.49
CA ILE A 214 -36.52 4.55 -24.87
C ILE A 214 -36.79 5.99 -25.27
N GLN A 215 -37.13 6.22 -26.55
CA GLN A 215 -37.49 7.55 -27.04
C GLN A 215 -38.73 8.08 -26.35
N GLU A 216 -39.79 7.24 -26.16
CA GLU A 216 -40.99 7.59 -25.41
C GLU A 216 -40.67 8.10 -23.99
N LEU A 217 -39.80 7.36 -23.28
CA LEU A 217 -39.38 7.75 -21.92
C LEU A 217 -38.48 9.01 -21.95
N SER A 218 -37.57 9.11 -22.91
CA SER A 218 -36.70 10.27 -23.10
C SER A 218 -37.49 11.54 -23.35
N ASP A 219 -38.51 11.49 -24.19
CA ASP A 219 -39.36 12.63 -24.48
C ASP A 219 -40.17 13.05 -23.24
N LYS A 220 -40.65 12.08 -22.43
CA LYS A 220 -41.34 12.34 -21.17
C LYS A 220 -40.39 12.96 -20.11
N VAL A 221 -39.14 12.53 -20.08
CA VAL A 221 -38.09 13.13 -19.21
C VAL A 221 -37.84 14.58 -19.64
N LYS A 222 -37.72 14.89 -20.94
CA LYS A 222 -37.55 16.26 -21.44
C LYS A 222 -38.76 17.15 -21.13
N GLU A 223 -39.95 16.60 -21.23
CA GLU A 223 -41.18 17.32 -20.92
C GLU A 223 -41.26 17.70 -19.42
N THR A 224 -40.82 16.76 -18.56
CA THR A 224 -40.87 16.97 -17.09
C THR A 224 -39.71 17.84 -16.60
N PHE A 225 -38.54 17.74 -17.24
CA PHE A 225 -37.30 18.45 -16.87
C PHE A 225 -36.67 19.12 -18.10
N PRO A 226 -37.11 20.31 -18.53
CA PRO A 226 -36.67 20.96 -19.77
C PRO A 226 -35.17 21.34 -19.81
N ASP A 227 -34.55 21.56 -18.64
CA ASP A 227 -33.16 21.98 -18.52
C ASP A 227 -32.14 20.84 -18.66
N ILE A 228 -32.60 19.60 -18.86
CA ILE A 228 -31.74 18.44 -18.96
C ILE A 228 -31.24 18.23 -20.39
N HIS A 229 -29.91 18.22 -20.53
CA HIS A 229 -29.29 18.07 -21.84
C HIS A 229 -29.26 16.62 -22.37
N ASN A 230 -29.40 15.58 -21.50
CA ASN A 230 -29.25 14.17 -21.86
C ASN A 230 -30.37 13.28 -21.33
N ALA A 231 -31.59 13.57 -21.77
CA ALA A 231 -32.77 12.83 -21.35
C ALA A 231 -32.75 11.34 -21.76
N GLU A 232 -32.12 11.02 -22.90
CA GLU A 232 -31.97 9.65 -23.37
C GLU A 232 -31.16 8.79 -22.41
N TRP A 233 -30.01 9.31 -21.94
CA TRP A 233 -29.19 8.61 -20.95
C TRP A 233 -29.92 8.43 -19.61
N ILE A 234 -30.69 9.44 -19.16
CA ILE A 234 -31.51 9.33 -17.95
C ILE A 234 -32.60 8.29 -18.12
N ALA A 235 -33.23 8.21 -19.31
CA ALA A 235 -34.19 7.18 -19.63
C ALA A 235 -33.58 5.78 -19.52
N PHE A 236 -32.35 5.58 -20.04
CA PHE A 236 -31.61 4.33 -19.88
C PHE A 236 -31.45 3.95 -18.41
N ARG A 237 -31.03 4.88 -17.56
CA ARG A 237 -30.77 4.61 -16.15
C ARG A 237 -32.06 4.35 -15.36
N LEU A 238 -33.13 5.02 -15.69
CA LEU A 238 -34.43 4.76 -15.09
C LEU A 238 -34.94 3.35 -15.43
N ILE A 239 -34.74 2.90 -16.68
CA ILE A 239 -35.11 1.54 -17.12
C ILE A 239 -34.26 0.48 -16.39
N GLU A 240 -32.98 0.74 -16.14
CA GLU A 240 -32.09 -0.14 -15.39
C GLU A 240 -32.43 -0.20 -13.88
N GLY A 241 -33.23 0.72 -13.38
CA GLY A 241 -33.55 0.79 -11.96
C GLY A 241 -32.46 1.41 -11.11
N ASP A 242 -31.61 2.31 -11.67
CA ASP A 242 -30.58 3.02 -10.91
C ASP A 242 -31.19 3.88 -9.81
N VAL A 243 -31.02 3.43 -8.56
CA VAL A 243 -31.63 4.05 -7.36
C VAL A 243 -31.27 5.53 -7.23
N SER A 244 -30.00 5.89 -7.52
CA SER A 244 -29.53 7.27 -7.37
C SER A 244 -30.19 8.22 -8.38
N VAL A 245 -30.46 7.72 -9.59
CA VAL A 245 -31.18 8.48 -10.62
C VAL A 245 -32.66 8.54 -10.31
N GLN A 246 -33.26 7.43 -9.84
CA GLN A 246 -34.67 7.40 -9.41
C GLN A 246 -34.97 8.34 -8.26
N GLU A 247 -34.10 8.40 -7.24
CA GLU A 247 -34.25 9.32 -6.10
C GLU A 247 -34.13 10.78 -6.54
N ARG A 248 -33.25 11.09 -7.48
CA ARG A 248 -33.02 12.46 -7.94
C ARG A 248 -34.09 12.98 -8.89
N PHE A 249 -34.64 12.08 -9.71
CA PHE A 249 -35.76 12.36 -10.61
C PHE A 249 -37.08 11.76 -10.11
N SER A 250 -37.35 11.87 -8.80
CA SER A 250 -38.48 11.24 -8.16
C SER A 250 -39.81 11.82 -8.68
N ASN A 251 -40.31 11.23 -9.77
CA ASN A 251 -41.58 11.46 -10.38
C ASN A 251 -42.32 10.11 -10.54
N ALA A 252 -43.48 9.97 -9.89
CA ALA A 252 -44.21 8.72 -9.87
C ALA A 252 -44.64 8.25 -11.27
N GLU A 253 -44.93 9.17 -12.20
CA GLU A 253 -45.28 8.84 -13.59
C GLU A 253 -44.07 8.31 -14.37
N LEU A 254 -42.90 8.96 -14.22
CA LEU A 254 -41.68 8.53 -14.89
C LEU A 254 -41.21 7.16 -14.40
N ASN A 255 -41.26 6.95 -13.09
CA ASN A 255 -40.86 5.66 -12.50
C ASN A 255 -41.79 4.51 -12.93
N ALA A 256 -43.11 4.76 -12.96
CA ALA A 256 -44.12 3.79 -13.41
C ALA A 256 -43.95 3.48 -14.92
N LEU A 257 -43.65 4.49 -15.74
CA LEU A 257 -43.36 4.31 -17.17
C LEU A 257 -42.04 3.52 -17.37
N ALA A 258 -41.00 3.85 -16.63
CA ALA A 258 -39.71 3.14 -16.70
C ALA A 258 -39.86 1.66 -16.30
N GLU A 259 -40.60 1.36 -15.24
CA GLU A 259 -40.89 0.00 -14.78
C GLU A 259 -41.68 -0.80 -15.82
N ARG A 260 -42.71 -0.18 -16.42
CA ARG A 260 -43.47 -0.80 -17.54
C ARG A 260 -42.55 -1.14 -18.71
N ILE A 261 -41.68 -0.21 -19.09
CA ILE A 261 -40.73 -0.41 -20.20
C ILE A 261 -39.71 -1.49 -19.84
N HIS A 262 -39.19 -1.51 -18.62
CA HIS A 262 -38.28 -2.54 -18.11
C HIS A 262 -38.88 -3.94 -18.24
N LEU A 263 -40.17 -4.10 -17.86
CA LEU A 263 -40.89 -5.38 -18.01
C LEU A 263 -41.06 -5.82 -19.47
N GLN A 264 -41.16 -4.88 -20.42
CA GLN A 264 -41.27 -5.19 -21.87
C GLN A 264 -39.92 -5.54 -22.51
N ILE A 265 -38.84 -4.88 -22.10
CA ILE A 265 -37.49 -5.09 -22.65
C ILE A 265 -36.82 -6.32 -22.02
N GLY A 266 -37.11 -6.60 -20.74
CA GLY A 266 -36.55 -7.73 -19.98
C GLY A 266 -35.21 -7.41 -19.29
N ASN A 267 -34.80 -8.33 -18.40
CA ASN A 267 -33.64 -8.14 -17.51
C ASN A 267 -32.27 -8.13 -18.22
N ASN A 268 -32.19 -8.51 -19.51
CA ASN A 268 -30.93 -8.58 -20.24
C ASN A 268 -30.56 -7.26 -20.95
N PHE A 269 -31.26 -6.19 -20.68
CA PHE A 269 -31.05 -4.89 -21.35
C PHE A 269 -29.65 -4.31 -21.07
N HIS A 270 -29.21 -4.35 -19.83
CA HIS A 270 -27.87 -3.89 -19.42
C HIS A 270 -26.76 -4.64 -20.19
N ASP A 271 -26.88 -5.96 -20.27
CA ASP A 271 -25.86 -6.80 -20.91
C ASP A 271 -25.80 -6.49 -22.42
N GLN A 272 -26.95 -6.36 -23.09
CA GLN A 272 -27.03 -5.99 -24.50
C GLN A 272 -26.43 -4.61 -24.79
N TRP A 273 -26.72 -3.65 -23.93
CA TRP A 273 -26.16 -2.29 -24.02
C TRP A 273 -24.64 -2.31 -23.86
N MET A 274 -24.12 -3.05 -22.89
CA MET A 274 -22.67 -3.18 -22.67
C MET A 274 -21.99 -3.92 -23.83
N GLU A 275 -22.59 -5.00 -24.36
CA GLU A 275 -22.09 -5.73 -25.53
C GLU A 275 -21.96 -4.81 -26.75
N ASP A 276 -22.94 -3.94 -27.00
CA ASP A 276 -22.88 -2.99 -28.12
C ASP A 276 -21.77 -1.95 -27.93
N ILE A 277 -21.58 -1.41 -26.72
CA ILE A 277 -20.46 -0.50 -26.41
C ILE A 277 -19.11 -1.19 -26.66
N TYR A 278 -18.95 -2.45 -26.23
CA TYR A 278 -17.71 -3.20 -26.46
C TYR A 278 -17.49 -3.48 -27.95
N ALA A 279 -18.53 -3.82 -28.69
CA ALA A 279 -18.44 -4.05 -30.13
C ALA A 279 -18.04 -2.76 -30.88
N GLN A 280 -18.64 -1.63 -30.53
CA GLN A 280 -18.24 -0.31 -31.06
C GLN A 280 -16.80 0.04 -30.73
N ALA A 281 -16.37 -0.18 -29.49
CA ALA A 281 -14.99 0.06 -29.04
C ALA A 281 -13.99 -0.76 -29.87
N GLU A 282 -14.28 -2.05 -30.10
CA GLU A 282 -13.46 -2.94 -30.92
C GLU A 282 -13.41 -2.45 -32.38
N GLU A 283 -14.57 -2.12 -32.97
CA GLU A 283 -14.66 -1.63 -34.33
C GLU A 283 -13.82 -0.36 -34.54
N ILE A 284 -13.98 0.65 -33.66
CA ILE A 284 -13.24 1.90 -33.74
C ILE A 284 -11.73 1.62 -33.59
N CYS A 285 -11.33 0.82 -32.63
CA CYS A 285 -9.91 0.53 -32.39
C CYS A 285 -9.28 -0.27 -33.53
N ARG A 286 -10.00 -1.18 -34.17
CA ARG A 286 -9.53 -1.93 -35.36
C ARG A 286 -9.25 -0.99 -36.53
N GLU A 287 -10.01 0.10 -36.68
CA GLU A 287 -9.82 1.10 -37.73
C GLU A 287 -8.67 2.05 -37.45
N VAL A 288 -8.49 2.47 -36.18
CA VAL A 288 -7.57 3.57 -35.82
C VAL A 288 -6.22 3.11 -35.27
N VAL A 289 -6.11 1.89 -34.77
CA VAL A 289 -4.88 1.34 -34.19
C VAL A 289 -4.17 0.43 -35.19
N GLN A 290 -2.97 0.81 -35.59
CA GLN A 290 -2.09 -0.03 -36.41
C GLN A 290 -1.00 -0.63 -35.52
N GLN A 291 -0.97 -1.96 -35.43
CA GLN A 291 0.13 -2.68 -34.80
C GLN A 291 1.13 -3.10 -35.89
N GLY A 292 2.38 -2.74 -35.73
CA GLY A 292 3.44 -3.13 -36.66
C GLY A 292 3.53 -4.65 -36.78
N ASN A 293 3.35 -5.14 -38.01
CA ASN A 293 3.26 -6.56 -38.37
C ASN A 293 4.64 -7.25 -38.29
N GLU A 294 5.12 -7.54 -37.08
CA GLU A 294 6.14 -8.59 -36.92
C GLU A 294 5.46 -9.86 -36.37
N ARG A 295 4.92 -10.66 -37.28
CA ARG A 295 4.57 -12.05 -37.02
C ARG A 295 5.83 -12.80 -36.58
N GLY A 296 6.00 -13.04 -35.26
CA GLY A 296 6.98 -14.02 -34.81
C GLY A 296 7.74 -13.75 -33.51
N ARG A 297 7.84 -12.53 -33.00
CA ARG A 297 8.48 -12.28 -31.71
C ARG A 297 7.53 -11.58 -30.77
N LEU A 298 6.94 -12.34 -29.84
CA LEU A 298 6.24 -11.75 -28.68
C LEU A 298 7.21 -10.77 -28.00
N PRO A 299 6.80 -9.53 -27.70
CA PRO A 299 7.58 -8.60 -26.90
C PRO A 299 8.12 -9.31 -25.65
N PHE A 300 9.33 -8.95 -25.24
CA PHE A 300 9.98 -9.55 -24.07
C PHE A 300 9.07 -9.52 -22.84
N ASP A 301 8.34 -8.42 -22.64
CA ASP A 301 7.40 -8.21 -21.55
C ASP A 301 6.28 -9.27 -21.51
N ILE A 302 5.70 -9.62 -22.66
CA ILE A 302 4.65 -10.65 -22.74
C ILE A 302 5.20 -12.04 -22.42
N LYS A 303 6.44 -12.32 -22.86
CA LYS A 303 7.10 -13.61 -22.53
C LYS A 303 7.39 -13.69 -21.03
N LEU A 304 7.90 -12.61 -20.46
CA LEU A 304 8.20 -12.51 -19.04
C LEU A 304 6.90 -12.63 -18.20
N ASP A 305 5.84 -11.93 -18.60
CA ASP A 305 4.53 -12.03 -17.95
C ASP A 305 3.98 -13.46 -17.98
N ARG A 306 4.07 -14.14 -19.12
CA ARG A 306 3.61 -15.54 -19.23
C ARG A 306 4.32 -16.47 -18.26
N ILE A 307 5.60 -16.21 -17.94
CA ILE A 307 6.39 -17.02 -16.98
C ILE A 307 6.04 -16.61 -15.55
N LEU A 308 6.03 -15.29 -15.26
CA LEU A 308 5.83 -14.76 -13.91
C LEU A 308 4.38 -14.90 -13.41
N THR A 309 3.39 -14.88 -14.31
CA THR A 309 1.98 -15.08 -13.98
C THR A 309 1.49 -16.50 -14.24
N HIS A 310 2.40 -17.43 -14.54
CA HIS A 310 2.04 -18.82 -14.78
C HIS A 310 1.52 -19.48 -13.50
N ARG A 311 0.39 -20.17 -13.58
CA ARG A 311 -0.32 -20.76 -12.44
C ARG A 311 0.56 -21.69 -11.57
N ILE A 312 1.53 -22.39 -12.16
CA ILE A 312 2.43 -23.31 -11.46
C ILE A 312 3.80 -22.66 -11.22
N TRP A 313 4.44 -22.12 -12.29
CA TRP A 313 5.79 -21.58 -12.22
C TRP A 313 5.89 -20.20 -11.55
N GLY A 314 4.81 -19.43 -11.52
CA GLY A 314 4.77 -18.12 -10.86
C GLY A 314 5.06 -18.20 -9.37
N PHE A 315 4.55 -19.23 -8.67
CA PHE A 315 4.78 -19.42 -7.23
C PHE A 315 6.24 -19.73 -6.86
N PRO A 316 6.90 -20.73 -7.46
CA PRO A 316 8.33 -21.00 -7.20
C PRO A 316 9.23 -19.81 -7.48
N ILE A 317 9.00 -19.08 -8.59
CA ILE A 317 9.76 -17.89 -8.95
C ILE A 317 9.56 -16.78 -7.90
N MET A 318 8.33 -16.56 -7.47
CA MET A 318 7.99 -15.60 -6.42
C MET A 318 8.72 -15.91 -5.12
N VAL A 319 8.66 -17.17 -4.67
CA VAL A 319 9.36 -17.61 -3.45
C VAL A 319 10.87 -17.49 -3.61
N ALA A 320 11.42 -17.92 -4.73
CA ALA A 320 12.86 -17.82 -4.99
C ALA A 320 13.37 -16.36 -4.98
N LEU A 321 12.63 -15.44 -5.60
CA LEU A 321 13.00 -14.03 -5.61
C LEU A 321 12.87 -13.39 -4.24
N LEU A 322 11.82 -13.72 -3.49
CA LEU A 322 11.65 -13.27 -2.11
C LEU A 322 12.78 -13.79 -1.21
N CYS A 323 13.13 -15.08 -1.33
CA CYS A 323 14.29 -15.67 -0.64
C CYS A 323 15.60 -14.98 -1.01
N CYS A 324 15.79 -14.63 -2.28
CA CYS A 324 16.97 -13.90 -2.75
C CYS A 324 17.08 -12.51 -2.10
N VAL A 325 15.98 -11.76 -2.04
CA VAL A 325 15.93 -10.44 -1.37
C VAL A 325 16.25 -10.57 0.11
N PHE A 326 15.67 -11.54 0.81
CA PHE A 326 15.96 -11.76 2.23
C PHE A 326 17.40 -12.24 2.45
N TRP A 327 17.88 -13.16 1.64
CA TRP A 327 19.26 -13.63 1.72
C TRP A 327 20.26 -12.48 1.56
N LEU A 328 20.05 -11.64 0.54
CA LEU A 328 20.88 -10.46 0.30
C LEU A 328 20.78 -9.44 1.44
N THR A 329 19.58 -9.26 2.00
CA THR A 329 19.37 -8.36 3.14
C THR A 329 20.09 -8.87 4.39
N ILE A 330 19.94 -10.15 4.75
CA ILE A 330 20.51 -10.72 5.97
C ILE A 330 22.04 -10.79 5.86
N ILE A 331 22.57 -11.39 4.79
CA ILE A 331 24.02 -11.53 4.62
C ILE A 331 24.69 -10.18 4.35
N GLY A 332 24.07 -9.33 3.51
CA GLY A 332 24.60 -8.02 3.18
C GLY A 332 24.61 -7.05 4.36
N SER A 333 23.73 -7.22 5.33
CA SER A 333 23.68 -6.37 6.53
C SER A 333 24.66 -6.80 7.63
N ASN A 334 25.12 -8.06 7.65
CA ASN A 334 25.96 -8.57 8.73
C ASN A 334 27.23 -7.72 8.91
N TYR A 335 27.98 -7.48 7.83
CA TYR A 335 29.23 -6.71 7.91
C TYR A 335 29.00 -5.25 8.38
N PRO A 336 28.10 -4.47 7.78
CA PRO A 336 27.80 -3.12 8.25
C PRO A 336 27.23 -3.09 9.68
N SER A 337 26.44 -4.10 10.09
CA SER A 337 25.91 -4.18 11.46
C SER A 337 27.02 -4.42 12.49
N THR A 338 27.93 -5.36 12.20
CA THR A 338 29.09 -5.62 13.07
C THR A 338 29.98 -4.38 13.18
N TRP A 339 30.25 -3.71 12.07
CA TRP A 339 31.06 -2.48 12.06
C TRP A 339 30.39 -1.34 12.86
N LEU A 340 29.08 -1.15 12.73
CA LEU A 340 28.34 -0.18 13.53
C LEU A 340 28.33 -0.57 15.02
N ASN A 341 28.19 -1.84 15.33
CA ASN A 341 28.24 -2.36 16.70
C ASN A 341 29.61 -2.07 17.35
N GLU A 342 30.72 -2.36 16.64
CA GLU A 342 32.06 -2.05 17.11
C GLU A 342 32.26 -0.54 17.36
N ILE A 343 31.74 0.33 16.51
CA ILE A 343 31.85 1.77 16.68
C ILE A 343 30.96 2.27 17.84
N LEU A 344 29.69 1.91 17.82
CA LEU A 344 28.71 2.48 18.76
C LEU A 344 28.81 1.84 20.14
N ILE A 345 29.02 0.54 20.22
CA ILE A 345 29.06 -0.20 21.49
C ILE A 345 30.51 -0.47 21.93
N GLY A 346 31.37 -0.96 21.02
CA GLY A 346 32.75 -1.28 21.36
C GLY A 346 33.62 -0.05 21.64
N PHE A 347 33.45 1.02 20.85
CA PHE A 347 34.28 2.24 21.01
C PHE A 347 33.56 3.37 21.75
N ALA A 348 32.40 3.80 21.29
CA ALA A 348 31.75 5.00 21.81
C ALA A 348 31.16 4.83 23.24
N HIS A 349 30.58 3.66 23.57
CA HIS A 349 30.00 3.39 24.87
C HIS A 349 31.05 3.49 26.03
N PRO A 350 32.23 2.83 25.98
CA PRO A 350 33.25 2.97 27.01
C PRO A 350 33.75 4.40 27.16
N HIS A 351 34.03 5.10 26.05
CA HIS A 351 34.49 6.48 26.09
C HIS A 351 33.43 7.44 26.67
N LEU A 352 32.17 7.22 26.35
CA LEU A 352 31.05 8.00 26.91
C LEU A 352 30.96 7.76 28.42
N ARG A 353 31.15 6.54 28.88
CA ARG A 353 31.17 6.20 30.31
C ARG A 353 32.34 6.85 31.02
N GLU A 354 33.57 6.82 30.46
CA GLU A 354 34.74 7.51 30.95
C GLU A 354 34.51 9.04 31.06
N LEU A 355 33.86 9.64 30.05
CA LEU A 355 33.51 11.05 30.04
C LEU A 355 32.57 11.42 31.21
N PHE A 356 31.53 10.62 31.44
CA PHE A 356 30.60 10.84 32.56
C PHE A 356 31.30 10.69 33.92
N VAL A 357 32.20 9.71 34.06
CA VAL A 357 33.03 9.54 35.26
C VAL A 357 33.97 10.73 35.44
N ALA A 358 34.62 11.21 34.39
CA ALA A 358 35.50 12.41 34.44
C ALA A 358 34.72 13.68 34.79
N MET A 359 33.45 13.78 34.45
CA MET A 359 32.53 14.85 34.83
C MET A 359 32.04 14.73 36.29
N HIS A 360 32.52 13.73 37.07
CA HIS A 360 32.07 13.42 38.43
C HIS A 360 30.54 13.20 38.52
N SER A 361 29.93 12.66 37.48
CA SER A 361 28.49 12.35 37.47
C SER A 361 28.18 11.24 38.48
N PRO A 362 27.03 11.30 39.17
CA PRO A 362 26.61 10.22 40.07
C PRO A 362 26.50 8.89 39.27
N GLU A 363 26.87 7.78 39.89
CA GLU A 363 26.92 6.47 39.26
C GLU A 363 25.55 6.03 38.68
N TRP A 364 24.45 6.35 39.39
CA TRP A 364 23.10 6.08 38.92
C TRP A 364 22.76 6.84 37.63
N LEU A 365 23.26 8.11 37.49
CA LEU A 365 23.00 8.92 36.30
C LEU A 365 23.84 8.40 35.13
N THR A 366 25.09 8.03 35.36
CA THR A 366 25.97 7.40 34.37
C THR A 366 25.37 6.10 33.87
N GLY A 367 24.92 5.21 34.77
CA GLY A 367 24.25 3.96 34.41
C GLY A 367 22.95 4.18 33.63
N LEU A 368 22.09 5.10 34.08
CA LEU A 368 20.84 5.40 33.38
C LEU A 368 21.08 5.93 31.95
N MET A 369 21.98 6.91 31.79
CA MET A 369 22.18 7.59 30.51
C MET A 369 23.08 6.79 29.57
N VAL A 370 24.12 6.15 30.06
CA VAL A 370 25.08 5.42 29.22
C VAL A 370 24.70 3.96 29.06
N ASP A 371 24.48 3.25 30.18
CA ASP A 371 24.18 1.80 30.13
C ASP A 371 22.71 1.50 29.87
N GLY A 372 21.80 2.47 30.11
CA GLY A 372 20.38 2.37 29.78
C GLY A 372 20.05 3.00 28.44
N VAL A 373 19.96 4.33 28.37
CA VAL A 373 19.47 5.08 27.22
C VAL A 373 20.38 4.92 26.00
N TYR A 374 21.67 5.20 26.13
CA TYR A 374 22.62 5.17 25.03
C TYR A 374 22.77 3.74 24.47
N LEU A 375 23.01 2.76 25.33
CA LEU A 375 23.26 1.38 24.93
C LEU A 375 22.07 0.78 24.16
N ALA A 376 20.84 1.00 24.65
CA ALA A 376 19.63 0.52 23.94
C ALA A 376 19.44 1.20 22.59
N THR A 377 19.72 2.51 22.49
CA THR A 377 19.65 3.24 21.20
C THR A 377 20.74 2.82 20.23
N ALA A 378 21.98 2.67 20.70
CA ALA A 378 23.11 2.19 19.91
C ALA A 378 22.85 0.80 19.34
N TRP A 379 22.30 -0.09 20.17
CA TRP A 379 21.89 -1.42 19.74
C TRP A 379 20.85 -1.38 18.62
N VAL A 380 19.75 -0.64 18.82
CA VAL A 380 18.69 -0.51 17.82
C VAL A 380 19.22 0.06 16.51
N VAL A 381 20.11 1.06 16.55
CA VAL A 381 20.73 1.65 15.35
C VAL A 381 21.62 0.64 14.64
N SER A 382 22.49 -0.07 15.35
CA SER A 382 23.46 -1.02 14.76
C SER A 382 22.75 -2.22 14.08
N VAL A 383 21.67 -2.71 14.67
CA VAL A 383 20.94 -3.89 14.17
C VAL A 383 19.88 -3.53 13.14
N MET A 384 19.21 -2.38 13.23
CA MET A 384 18.12 -2.02 12.33
C MET A 384 18.56 -1.29 11.06
N LEU A 385 19.53 -0.35 11.15
CA LEU A 385 19.88 0.52 10.03
C LEU A 385 20.37 -0.24 8.81
N PRO A 386 21.37 -1.18 8.90
CA PRO A 386 21.91 -1.85 7.72
C PRO A 386 20.90 -2.73 6.97
N PRO A 387 20.12 -3.61 7.64
CA PRO A 387 19.11 -4.39 6.95
C PRO A 387 18.05 -3.53 6.27
N MET A 388 17.61 -2.45 6.90
CA MET A 388 16.61 -1.56 6.32
C MET A 388 17.17 -0.78 5.12
N ALA A 389 18.44 -0.35 5.18
CA ALA A 389 19.11 0.35 4.10
C ALA A 389 19.33 -0.52 2.85
N ILE A 390 19.31 -1.84 2.99
CA ILE A 390 19.39 -2.81 1.88
C ILE A 390 17.99 -3.21 1.42
N PHE A 391 17.10 -3.57 2.34
CA PHE A 391 15.77 -4.10 2.03
C PHE A 391 14.87 -3.09 1.31
N PHE A 392 14.76 -1.85 1.83
CA PHE A 392 13.85 -0.88 1.23
C PHE A 392 14.21 -0.50 -0.22
N PRO A 393 15.48 -0.20 -0.57
CA PRO A 393 15.84 0.04 -1.95
C PRO A 393 15.57 -1.15 -2.87
N LEU A 394 15.93 -2.38 -2.45
CA LEU A 394 15.68 -3.59 -3.24
C LEU A 394 14.19 -3.79 -3.50
N PHE A 395 13.36 -3.63 -2.46
CA PHE A 395 11.92 -3.81 -2.59
C PHE A 395 11.28 -2.72 -3.45
N THR A 396 11.73 -1.46 -3.31
CA THR A 396 11.26 -0.34 -4.15
C THR A 396 11.68 -0.52 -5.61
N LEU A 397 12.89 -1.05 -5.87
CA LEU A 397 13.30 -1.38 -7.23
C LEU A 397 12.40 -2.45 -7.88
N LEU A 398 11.99 -3.47 -7.11
CA LEU A 398 11.05 -4.49 -7.59
C LEU A 398 9.64 -3.89 -7.84
N GLU A 399 9.24 -2.92 -7.01
CA GLU A 399 8.01 -2.16 -7.19
C GLU A 399 8.05 -1.33 -8.47
N ASP A 400 9.09 -0.51 -8.65
CA ASP A 400 9.29 0.35 -9.82
C ASP A 400 9.40 -0.45 -11.13
N PHE A 401 10.07 -1.60 -11.08
CA PHE A 401 10.15 -2.52 -12.21
C PHE A 401 8.78 -3.12 -12.58
N GLY A 402 7.80 -3.08 -11.69
CA GLY A 402 6.46 -3.61 -11.90
C GLY A 402 6.30 -5.09 -11.56
N TYR A 403 7.25 -5.68 -10.83
CA TYR A 403 7.17 -7.10 -10.44
C TYR A 403 6.09 -7.35 -9.37
N LEU A 404 5.96 -6.44 -8.41
CA LEU A 404 5.02 -6.61 -7.29
C LEU A 404 3.55 -6.77 -7.72
N PRO A 405 3.03 -6.06 -8.74
CA PRO A 405 1.69 -6.32 -9.26
C PRO A 405 1.49 -7.77 -9.76
N ARG A 406 2.55 -8.43 -10.29
CA ARG A 406 2.49 -9.85 -10.72
C ARG A 406 2.37 -10.79 -9.52
N VAL A 407 3.07 -10.47 -8.43
CA VAL A 407 2.91 -11.19 -7.15
C VAL A 407 1.47 -11.07 -6.64
N ALA A 408 0.91 -9.87 -6.64
CA ALA A 408 -0.47 -9.63 -6.24
C ALA A 408 -1.46 -10.40 -7.11
N PHE A 409 -1.24 -10.43 -8.43
CA PHE A 409 -2.07 -11.19 -9.38
C PHE A 409 -2.06 -12.70 -9.08
N ASN A 410 -0.89 -13.29 -8.84
CA ASN A 410 -0.77 -14.72 -8.54
C ASN A 410 -1.47 -15.11 -7.23
N LEU A 411 -1.52 -14.22 -6.25
CA LEU A 411 -2.09 -14.47 -4.94
C LEU A 411 -3.55 -13.99 -4.81
N ASP A 412 -4.09 -13.26 -5.78
CA ASP A 412 -5.41 -12.62 -5.70
C ASP A 412 -6.53 -13.61 -5.36
N GLU A 413 -6.59 -14.75 -6.04
CA GLU A 413 -7.61 -15.78 -5.81
C GLU A 413 -7.55 -16.32 -4.37
N LEU A 414 -6.34 -16.47 -3.81
CA LEU A 414 -6.15 -16.96 -2.45
C LEU A 414 -6.63 -15.94 -1.41
N PHE A 415 -6.27 -14.67 -1.60
CA PHE A 415 -6.71 -13.58 -0.73
C PHE A 415 -8.22 -13.35 -0.84
N ARG A 416 -8.78 -13.38 -2.04
CA ARG A 416 -10.21 -13.19 -2.27
C ARG A 416 -11.05 -14.25 -1.55
N ARG A 417 -10.63 -15.52 -1.53
CA ARG A 417 -11.29 -16.59 -0.75
C ARG A 417 -11.30 -16.32 0.74
N SER A 418 -10.31 -15.62 1.27
CA SER A 418 -10.24 -15.20 2.67
C SER A 418 -11.00 -13.89 2.96
N GLY A 419 -11.69 -13.30 1.98
CA GLY A 419 -12.43 -12.05 2.13
C GLY A 419 -11.56 -10.80 2.14
N ALA A 420 -10.33 -10.90 1.61
CA ALA A 420 -9.34 -9.84 1.48
C ALA A 420 -9.01 -9.57 0.01
N HIS A 421 -8.28 -8.50 -0.28
CA HIS A 421 -7.89 -8.09 -1.63
C HIS A 421 -6.51 -8.63 -2.01
N GLY A 422 -6.29 -8.99 -3.29
CA GLY A 422 -4.98 -9.47 -3.78
C GLY A 422 -3.82 -8.50 -3.56
N LYS A 423 -4.06 -7.19 -3.57
CA LYS A 423 -3.05 -6.17 -3.19
C LYS A 423 -2.52 -6.36 -1.75
N GLN A 424 -3.22 -7.11 -0.87
CA GLN A 424 -2.73 -7.44 0.47
C GLN A 424 -1.46 -8.31 0.42
N ALA A 425 -1.23 -9.06 -0.65
CA ALA A 425 0.02 -9.78 -0.87
C ALA A 425 1.24 -8.85 -0.87
N LEU A 426 1.10 -7.65 -1.43
CA LEU A 426 2.16 -6.64 -1.44
C LEU A 426 2.45 -6.12 -0.04
N THR A 427 1.40 -5.79 0.71
CA THR A 427 1.54 -5.29 2.07
C THR A 427 2.14 -6.33 2.99
N MET A 428 1.77 -7.60 2.83
CA MET A 428 2.36 -8.74 3.51
C MET A 428 3.84 -8.89 3.19
N SER A 429 4.21 -8.83 1.91
CA SER A 429 5.61 -8.94 1.47
C SER A 429 6.48 -7.83 2.07
N MET A 430 5.96 -6.59 2.14
CA MET A 430 6.63 -5.50 2.85
C MET A 430 6.65 -5.72 4.37
N GLY A 431 5.63 -6.35 4.94
CA GLY A 431 5.54 -6.71 6.35
C GLY A 431 6.64 -7.66 6.80
N PHE A 432 7.08 -8.59 5.96
CA PHE A 432 8.24 -9.46 6.22
C PHE A 432 9.54 -8.68 6.39
N GLY A 433 9.70 -7.54 5.73
CA GLY A 433 10.82 -6.64 5.98
C GLY A 433 10.57 -5.77 7.22
N CYS A 434 9.46 -5.03 7.25
CA CYS A 434 9.09 -4.15 8.35
C CYS A 434 7.56 -3.99 8.42
N ASN A 435 6.96 -4.36 9.55
CA ASN A 435 5.51 -4.27 9.74
C ASN A 435 4.99 -2.83 9.63
N ALA A 436 5.73 -1.84 10.09
CA ALA A 436 5.35 -0.42 9.93
C ALA A 436 5.31 -0.01 8.45
N ALA A 437 6.26 -0.46 7.63
CA ALA A 437 6.25 -0.23 6.19
C ALA A 437 5.10 -0.98 5.51
N GLY A 438 4.83 -2.23 5.92
CA GLY A 438 3.67 -3.01 5.48
C GLY A 438 2.35 -2.28 5.73
N VAL A 439 2.18 -1.66 6.91
CA VAL A 439 1.00 -0.85 7.24
C VAL A 439 0.88 0.38 6.34
N VAL A 440 1.97 1.11 6.11
CA VAL A 440 1.95 2.27 5.19
C VAL A 440 1.58 1.85 3.76
N SER A 441 2.08 0.71 3.30
CA SER A 441 1.81 0.21 1.95
C SER A 441 0.35 -0.18 1.73
N THR A 442 -0.45 -0.36 2.80
CA THR A 442 -1.89 -0.64 2.66
C THR A 442 -2.68 0.48 1.97
N ARG A 443 -2.09 1.66 1.82
CA ARG A 443 -2.66 2.80 1.07
C ARG A 443 -2.93 2.46 -0.40
N ILE A 444 -2.28 1.42 -0.96
CA ILE A 444 -2.56 0.93 -2.32
C ILE A 444 -3.90 0.21 -2.44
N ILE A 445 -4.53 -0.15 -1.32
CA ILE A 445 -5.82 -0.81 -1.26
C ILE A 445 -6.91 0.27 -1.22
N ASP A 446 -7.74 0.31 -2.24
CA ASP A 446 -8.74 1.36 -2.44
C ASP A 446 -9.89 1.25 -1.43
N SER A 447 -10.38 0.03 -1.18
CA SER A 447 -11.46 -0.24 -0.21
C SER A 447 -11.00 0.00 1.23
N SER A 448 -11.67 0.92 1.93
CA SER A 448 -11.39 1.23 3.34
C SER A 448 -11.53 0.01 4.26
N ARG A 449 -12.50 -0.88 3.97
CA ARG A 449 -12.73 -2.13 4.69
C ARG A 449 -11.56 -3.09 4.52
N GLU A 450 -11.15 -3.36 3.29
CA GLU A 450 -10.06 -4.29 2.96
C GLU A 450 -8.71 -3.75 3.43
N ARG A 451 -8.52 -2.44 3.36
CA ARG A 451 -7.35 -1.76 3.94
C ARG A 451 -7.25 -1.96 5.44
N LEU A 452 -8.36 -1.87 6.19
CA LEU A 452 -8.39 -2.15 7.63
C LEU A 452 -8.06 -3.63 7.92
N ILE A 453 -8.60 -4.58 7.16
CA ILE A 453 -8.25 -6.00 7.29
C ILE A 453 -6.75 -6.18 7.08
N ALA A 454 -6.19 -5.59 6.02
CA ALA A 454 -4.77 -5.66 5.72
C ALA A 454 -3.90 -5.05 6.84
N ILE A 455 -4.28 -3.90 7.41
CA ILE A 455 -3.59 -3.28 8.54
C ILE A 455 -3.58 -4.19 9.78
N ILE A 456 -4.73 -4.75 10.14
CA ILE A 456 -4.87 -5.58 11.34
C ILE A 456 -4.06 -6.87 11.19
N THR A 457 -4.09 -7.50 10.01
CA THR A 457 -3.46 -8.81 9.78
C THR A 457 -2.00 -8.74 9.36
N ASN A 458 -1.48 -7.56 9.02
CA ASN A 458 -0.07 -7.37 8.62
C ASN A 458 0.93 -7.82 9.70
N ASN A 459 0.54 -7.75 10.98
CA ASN A 459 1.41 -8.13 12.11
C ASN A 459 1.76 -9.63 12.17
N PHE A 460 1.03 -10.49 11.46
CA PHE A 460 1.35 -11.92 11.34
C PHE A 460 2.52 -12.20 10.39
N SER A 461 3.01 -11.19 9.65
CA SER A 461 4.25 -11.29 8.89
C SER A 461 5.45 -11.16 9.82
N LEU A 462 6.40 -12.10 9.72
CA LEU A 462 7.66 -12.04 10.46
C LEU A 462 8.52 -10.89 9.95
N CYS A 463 8.61 -9.80 10.70
CA CYS A 463 9.49 -8.69 10.34
C CYS A 463 10.97 -9.01 10.60
N ASN A 464 11.86 -8.20 10.02
CA ASN A 464 13.31 -8.40 10.10
C ASN A 464 13.82 -8.53 11.54
N GLY A 465 13.28 -7.78 12.49
CA GLY A 465 13.67 -7.86 13.91
C GLY A 465 13.26 -9.15 14.64
N ARG A 466 12.36 -9.95 14.04
CA ARG A 466 11.96 -11.26 14.60
C ARG A 466 12.75 -12.44 14.02
N TRP A 467 13.35 -12.30 12.84
CA TRP A 467 14.10 -13.36 12.17
C TRP A 467 15.29 -13.89 13.00
N PRO A 468 16.18 -13.02 13.58
CA PRO A 468 17.32 -13.52 14.36
C PRO A 468 16.89 -14.43 15.50
N THR A 469 15.84 -14.05 16.25
CA THR A 469 15.29 -14.88 17.34
C THR A 469 14.80 -16.22 16.83
N GLN A 470 14.11 -16.27 15.70
CA GLN A 470 13.60 -17.52 15.11
C GLN A 470 14.74 -18.44 14.69
N ILE A 471 15.73 -17.89 13.99
CA ILE A 471 16.88 -18.67 13.51
C ILE A 471 17.70 -19.20 14.68
N LEU A 472 18.01 -18.34 15.66
CA LEU A 472 18.77 -18.70 16.84
C LEU A 472 18.12 -19.86 17.60
N LEU A 473 16.82 -19.75 17.92
CA LEU A 473 16.10 -20.78 18.67
C LEU A 473 15.94 -22.08 17.89
N ALA A 474 15.66 -21.99 16.59
CA ALA A 474 15.59 -23.16 15.72
C ALA A 474 16.92 -23.91 15.67
N THR A 475 18.06 -23.20 15.60
CA THR A 475 19.38 -23.80 15.55
C THR A 475 19.79 -24.39 16.90
N LEU A 476 19.65 -23.63 18.00
CA LEU A 476 20.13 -24.02 19.32
C LEU A 476 19.32 -25.15 19.97
N PHE A 477 18.01 -25.22 19.73
CA PHE A 477 17.13 -26.19 20.39
C PHE A 477 16.56 -27.24 19.44
N ILE A 478 15.99 -26.84 18.28
CA ILE A 478 15.34 -27.80 17.38
C ILE A 478 16.39 -28.55 16.55
N GLY A 479 17.37 -27.82 15.97
CA GLY A 479 18.48 -28.42 15.24
C GLY A 479 19.37 -29.29 16.12
N ALA A 480 19.58 -28.89 17.38
CA ALA A 480 20.39 -29.68 18.32
C ALA A 480 19.67 -30.94 18.84
N ALA A 481 18.35 -31.06 18.66
CA ALA A 481 17.58 -32.28 19.05
C ALA A 481 17.72 -33.43 18.06
N VAL A 482 18.38 -33.21 16.88
CA VAL A 482 18.56 -34.22 15.83
C VAL A 482 20.06 -34.42 15.52
N PRO A 483 20.44 -35.55 14.87
CA PRO A 483 21.84 -35.77 14.47
C PRO A 483 22.40 -34.63 13.65
N SER A 484 23.69 -34.31 13.85
CA SER A 484 24.37 -33.14 13.26
C SER A 484 24.25 -33.03 11.73
N GLN A 485 24.11 -34.18 11.03
CA GLN A 485 23.91 -34.21 9.58
C GLN A 485 22.62 -33.54 9.12
N TYR A 486 21.57 -33.55 9.93
CA TYR A 486 20.23 -33.01 9.61
C TYR A 486 19.91 -31.72 10.37
N SER A 487 20.77 -31.30 11.31
CA SER A 487 20.55 -30.16 12.21
C SER A 487 20.13 -28.88 11.46
N ASN A 488 20.90 -28.47 10.44
CA ASN A 488 20.63 -27.27 9.67
C ASN A 488 19.32 -27.36 8.84
N VAL A 489 19.04 -28.55 8.29
CA VAL A 489 17.83 -28.78 7.51
C VAL A 489 16.58 -28.71 8.39
N VAL A 490 16.63 -29.34 9.57
CA VAL A 490 15.52 -29.35 10.51
C VAL A 490 15.29 -27.97 11.12
N ALA A 491 16.34 -27.22 11.43
CA ALA A 491 16.24 -25.83 11.87
C ALA A 491 15.59 -24.95 10.79
N LEU A 492 16.00 -25.10 9.52
CA LEU A 492 15.38 -24.39 8.39
C LEU A 492 13.89 -24.73 8.24
N LEU A 493 13.56 -26.02 8.31
CA LEU A 493 12.16 -26.46 8.22
C LEU A 493 11.30 -25.93 9.37
N ALA A 494 11.86 -25.84 10.59
CA ALA A 494 11.16 -25.24 11.73
C ALA A 494 10.84 -23.76 11.52
N VAL A 495 11.80 -22.99 11.03
CA VAL A 495 11.60 -21.57 10.69
C VAL A 495 10.56 -21.43 9.58
N MET A 496 10.65 -22.26 8.53
CA MET A 496 9.66 -22.26 7.45
C MET A 496 8.26 -22.62 7.93
N ALA A 497 8.12 -23.56 8.88
CA ALA A 497 6.84 -23.89 9.49
C ALA A 497 6.23 -22.70 10.24
N VAL A 498 7.05 -21.92 10.96
CA VAL A 498 6.59 -20.68 11.64
C VAL A 498 6.14 -19.63 10.62
N VAL A 499 6.87 -19.43 9.51
CA VAL A 499 6.48 -18.51 8.42
C VAL A 499 5.14 -18.91 7.82
N LEU A 500 4.97 -20.20 7.51
CA LEU A 500 3.72 -20.72 6.94
C LEU A 500 2.57 -20.61 7.94
N ALA A 501 2.82 -20.84 9.23
CA ALA A 501 1.84 -20.60 10.29
C ALA A 501 1.42 -19.11 10.33
N GLY A 502 2.36 -18.17 10.21
CA GLY A 502 2.06 -16.72 10.13
C GLY A 502 1.15 -16.37 8.95
N VAL A 503 1.42 -16.91 7.77
CA VAL A 503 0.56 -16.76 6.59
C VAL A 503 -0.83 -17.37 6.85
N GLY A 504 -0.88 -18.55 7.49
CA GLY A 504 -2.13 -19.21 7.89
C GLY A 504 -2.96 -18.36 8.87
N PHE A 505 -2.34 -17.80 9.90
CA PHE A 505 -2.99 -16.90 10.85
C PHE A 505 -3.49 -15.61 10.17
N MET A 506 -2.76 -15.08 9.20
CA MET A 506 -3.19 -13.93 8.43
C MET A 506 -4.46 -14.23 7.63
N PHE A 507 -4.50 -15.35 6.88
CA PHE A 507 -5.71 -15.75 6.14
C PHE A 507 -6.87 -16.07 7.06
N GLY A 508 -6.63 -16.82 8.15
CA GLY A 508 -7.66 -17.14 9.13
C GLY A 508 -8.25 -15.90 9.79
N SER A 509 -7.41 -14.96 10.21
CA SER A 509 -7.85 -13.71 10.81
C SER A 509 -8.58 -12.82 9.80
N SER A 510 -8.12 -12.74 8.54
CA SER A 510 -8.82 -12.03 7.46
C SER A 510 -10.22 -12.61 7.23
N TRP A 511 -10.33 -13.94 7.19
CA TRP A 511 -11.60 -14.66 7.02
C TRP A 511 -12.57 -14.40 8.19
N VAL A 512 -12.09 -14.44 9.43
CA VAL A 512 -12.91 -14.14 10.61
C VAL A 512 -13.35 -12.69 10.61
N LEU A 513 -12.43 -11.72 10.38
CA LEU A 513 -12.73 -10.29 10.39
C LEU A 513 -13.73 -9.92 9.30
N SER A 514 -13.60 -10.49 8.10
CA SER A 514 -14.48 -10.21 6.97
C SER A 514 -15.92 -10.68 7.18
N ARG A 515 -16.13 -11.71 8.04
CA ARG A 515 -17.45 -12.27 8.36
C ARG A 515 -18.06 -11.77 9.65
N THR A 516 -17.27 -11.16 10.52
CA THR A 516 -17.72 -10.72 11.85
C THR A 516 -17.79 -9.20 11.96
N VAL A 517 -16.65 -8.56 12.13
CA VAL A 517 -16.53 -7.13 12.47
C VAL A 517 -16.54 -6.23 11.24
N LEU A 518 -15.92 -6.67 10.15
CA LEU A 518 -15.75 -5.94 8.89
C LEU A 518 -16.54 -6.62 7.77
N ARG A 519 -17.86 -6.78 7.97
CA ARG A 519 -18.77 -7.36 6.98
C ARG A 519 -18.89 -6.46 5.75
N GLY A 520 -19.10 -7.04 4.58
CA GLY A 520 -19.30 -6.36 3.30
C GLY A 520 -18.82 -7.22 2.13
N GLU A 521 -19.19 -6.83 0.92
CA GLU A 521 -18.75 -7.49 -0.29
C GLU A 521 -17.27 -7.19 -0.57
N VAL A 522 -16.58 -8.14 -1.20
CA VAL A 522 -15.21 -7.96 -1.66
C VAL A 522 -15.25 -7.09 -2.91
N SER A 523 -14.40 -6.09 -3.00
CA SER A 523 -14.35 -5.24 -4.18
C SER A 523 -13.98 -6.06 -5.43
N THR A 524 -14.76 -5.90 -6.49
CA THR A 524 -14.53 -6.54 -7.79
C THR A 524 -13.49 -5.78 -8.59
N PHE A 525 -12.28 -5.68 -8.06
CA PHE A 525 -11.20 -4.99 -8.75
C PHE A 525 -10.46 -5.94 -9.70
N HIS A 526 -10.45 -5.60 -10.99
CA HIS A 526 -9.56 -6.26 -11.95
C HIS A 526 -8.15 -5.70 -11.80
N LEU A 527 -7.23 -6.52 -11.29
CA LEU A 527 -5.83 -6.14 -11.14
C LEU A 527 -5.20 -5.93 -12.54
N GLU A 528 -4.99 -4.68 -12.91
CA GLU A 528 -4.22 -4.36 -14.11
C GLU A 528 -2.73 -4.58 -13.84
N LEU A 529 -2.08 -5.35 -14.72
CA LEU A 529 -0.63 -5.47 -14.71
C LEU A 529 -0.03 -4.24 -15.42
N PRO A 530 0.63 -3.33 -14.70
CA PRO A 530 1.29 -2.19 -15.32
C PRO A 530 2.45 -2.70 -16.22
N PRO A 531 2.80 -1.95 -17.30
CA PRO A 531 3.95 -2.30 -18.11
C PRO A 531 5.24 -2.25 -17.28
N TYR A 532 6.24 -3.07 -17.66
CA TYR A 532 7.56 -3.01 -17.06
C TYR A 532 8.21 -1.65 -17.37
N ARG A 533 8.74 -1.01 -16.35
CA ARG A 533 9.41 0.28 -16.48
C ARG A 533 10.87 0.14 -16.03
N PRO A 534 11.83 0.71 -16.77
CA PRO A 534 13.20 0.73 -16.28
C PRO A 534 13.26 1.57 -15.00
N PRO A 535 13.75 1.00 -13.87
CA PRO A 535 13.82 1.71 -12.61
C PRO A 535 14.81 2.87 -12.69
N GLN A 536 14.48 3.99 -12.04
CA GLN A 536 15.41 5.11 -11.90
C GLN A 536 16.31 4.86 -10.68
N PHE A 537 17.33 4.00 -10.86
CA PHE A 537 18.12 3.43 -9.79
C PHE A 537 18.59 4.44 -8.73
N TRP A 538 19.23 5.54 -9.13
CA TRP A 538 19.76 6.53 -8.20
C TRP A 538 18.67 7.30 -7.44
N GLN A 539 17.59 7.65 -8.11
CA GLN A 539 16.46 8.34 -7.49
C GLN A 539 15.75 7.42 -6.49
N THR A 540 15.51 6.18 -6.88
CA THR A 540 14.86 5.16 -6.03
C THR A 540 15.73 4.85 -4.81
N LEU A 541 17.05 4.72 -4.98
CA LEU A 541 17.99 4.51 -3.88
C LEU A 541 17.95 5.68 -2.89
N TYR A 542 18.07 6.91 -3.39
CA TYR A 542 18.08 8.11 -2.54
C TYR A 542 16.77 8.26 -1.76
N THR A 543 15.63 8.19 -2.43
CA THR A 543 14.31 8.34 -1.77
C THR A 543 14.02 7.20 -0.78
N SER A 544 14.42 5.96 -1.10
CA SER A 544 14.22 4.81 -0.21
C SER A 544 15.06 4.92 1.07
N VAL A 545 16.30 5.37 0.96
CA VAL A 545 17.16 5.53 2.14
C VAL A 545 16.70 6.71 3.00
N ILE A 546 16.42 7.87 2.42
CA ILE A 546 16.05 9.06 3.19
C ILE A 546 14.62 8.98 3.70
N ASP A 547 13.65 8.78 2.80
CA ASP A 547 12.24 8.92 3.15
C ASP A 547 11.67 7.69 3.87
N ARG A 548 12.27 6.51 3.67
CA ARG A 548 11.80 5.28 4.31
C ARG A 548 12.72 4.86 5.45
N THR A 549 14.02 4.67 5.21
CA THR A 549 14.95 4.12 6.22
C THR A 549 15.18 5.10 7.36
N LEU A 550 15.59 6.34 7.09
CA LEU A 550 15.93 7.30 8.17
C LEU A 550 14.71 7.72 8.99
N ILE A 551 13.53 7.88 8.36
CA ILE A 551 12.31 8.24 9.10
C ILE A 551 11.89 7.11 10.06
N VAL A 552 11.96 5.85 9.60
CA VAL A 552 11.61 4.71 10.45
C VAL A 552 12.64 4.52 11.57
N LEU A 553 13.94 4.65 11.24
CA LEU A 553 15.00 4.58 12.23
C LEU A 553 14.85 5.66 13.32
N TRP A 554 14.60 6.92 12.93
CA TRP A 554 14.38 7.99 13.89
C TRP A 554 13.25 7.67 14.88
N ARG A 555 12.14 7.13 14.38
CA ARG A 555 11.04 6.69 15.24
C ARG A 555 11.46 5.57 16.18
N ALA A 556 12.23 4.60 15.70
CA ALA A 556 12.73 3.50 16.53
C ALA A 556 13.63 4.02 17.65
N VAL A 557 14.53 4.96 17.38
CA VAL A 557 15.42 5.61 18.36
C VAL A 557 14.60 6.37 19.42
N VAL A 558 13.60 7.15 19.02
CA VAL A 558 12.72 7.90 19.94
C VAL A 558 12.00 6.99 20.93
N PHE A 559 11.63 5.77 20.52
CA PHE A 559 11.00 4.80 21.42
C PHE A 559 12.01 3.94 22.19
N ALA A 560 13.19 3.66 21.62
CA ALA A 560 14.22 2.84 22.26
C ALA A 560 14.89 3.55 23.45
N ALA A 561 15.09 4.86 23.36
CA ALA A 561 15.72 5.64 24.42
C ALA A 561 14.98 5.55 25.77
N PRO A 562 13.67 5.85 25.87
CA PRO A 562 12.95 5.68 27.13
C PRO A 562 12.82 4.21 27.55
N ALA A 563 12.79 3.26 26.61
CA ALA A 563 12.78 1.86 26.95
C ALA A 563 14.07 1.40 27.62
N GLY A 564 15.23 1.81 27.09
CA GLY A 564 16.52 1.55 27.72
C GLY A 564 16.60 2.10 29.14
N ALA A 565 16.05 3.31 29.34
CA ALA A 565 15.94 3.88 30.70
C ALA A 565 15.06 3.01 31.61
N LEU A 566 13.90 2.56 31.16
CA LEU A 566 12.99 1.71 31.91
C LEU A 566 13.61 0.34 32.25
N ILE A 567 14.31 -0.25 31.28
CA ILE A 567 15.03 -1.53 31.47
C ILE A 567 16.08 -1.34 32.58
N TRP A 568 16.91 -0.31 32.46
CA TRP A 568 17.96 -0.04 33.44
C TRP A 568 17.35 0.21 34.83
N LEU A 569 16.33 1.06 34.94
CA LEU A 569 15.65 1.36 36.21
C LEU A 569 15.07 0.10 36.85
N SER A 570 14.39 -0.73 36.08
CA SER A 570 13.78 -1.95 36.62
C SER A 570 14.79 -2.97 37.14
N CYS A 571 15.99 -3.02 36.56
CA CYS A 571 17.06 -3.94 36.96
C CYS A 571 17.89 -3.43 38.12
N ASN A 572 18.08 -2.09 38.25
CA ASN A 572 19.03 -1.49 39.21
C ASN A 572 18.32 -0.85 40.40
N ILE A 573 17.00 -0.61 40.37
CA ILE A 573 16.27 -0.18 41.57
C ILE A 573 15.85 -1.39 42.37
N THR A 574 16.27 -1.47 43.61
CA THR A 574 15.94 -2.53 44.57
C THR A 574 14.85 -2.10 45.53
N VAL A 575 13.91 -2.99 45.82
CA VAL A 575 12.90 -2.85 46.87
C VAL A 575 13.16 -3.97 47.88
N GLY A 576 13.76 -3.59 49.03
CA GLY A 576 14.39 -4.58 49.91
C GLY A 576 15.72 -5.09 49.32
N ASP A 577 15.90 -6.41 49.29
CA ASP A 577 17.10 -7.06 48.74
C ASP A 577 16.92 -7.53 47.27
N VAL A 578 15.81 -7.21 46.65
CA VAL A 578 15.42 -7.76 45.32
C VAL A 578 15.10 -6.63 44.37
N SER A 579 15.55 -6.72 43.09
CA SER A 579 15.26 -5.71 42.10
C SER A 579 13.77 -5.72 41.66
N ILE A 580 13.29 -4.59 41.16
CA ILE A 580 11.93 -4.47 40.63
C ILE A 580 11.71 -5.52 39.51
N ALA A 581 12.70 -5.73 38.64
CA ALA A 581 12.64 -6.73 37.60
C ALA A 581 12.41 -8.14 38.17
N GLN A 582 13.08 -8.54 39.24
CA GLN A 582 12.92 -9.85 39.88
C GLN A 582 11.52 -10.01 40.49
N HIS A 583 10.94 -8.97 41.10
CA HIS A 583 9.56 -9.00 41.57
C HIS A 583 8.56 -9.18 40.43
N LEU A 584 8.75 -8.48 39.33
CA LEU A 584 7.91 -8.61 38.12
C LEU A 584 8.04 -10.01 37.49
N ILE A 585 9.26 -10.55 37.44
CA ILE A 585 9.51 -11.93 36.96
C ILE A 585 8.74 -12.94 37.78
N SER A 586 8.84 -12.87 39.12
CA SER A 586 8.14 -13.77 40.06
C SER A 586 6.61 -13.67 39.88
N PHE A 587 6.07 -12.47 39.65
CA PHE A 587 4.63 -12.28 39.35
C PHE A 587 4.23 -12.91 38.00
N LEU A 588 5.09 -12.78 36.99
CA LEU A 588 4.83 -13.28 35.63
C LEU A 588 5.15 -14.78 35.44
N ASP A 589 5.80 -15.43 36.42
CA ASP A 589 6.15 -16.85 36.28
C ASP A 589 4.91 -17.75 36.18
N THR A 590 3.85 -17.49 36.95
CA THR A 590 2.62 -18.30 36.88
C THR A 590 1.95 -18.23 35.52
N PRO A 591 1.62 -17.07 34.93
CA PRO A 591 1.10 -17.01 33.57
C PRO A 591 2.11 -17.49 32.53
N GLY A 592 3.40 -17.26 32.73
CA GLY A 592 4.47 -17.78 31.87
C GLY A 592 4.46 -19.29 31.81
N TRP A 593 4.43 -19.93 32.96
CA TRP A 593 4.36 -21.39 33.01
C TRP A 593 3.14 -21.97 32.28
N LEU A 594 1.96 -21.37 32.39
CA LEU A 594 0.76 -21.81 31.65
C LEU A 594 0.98 -21.79 30.13
N MET A 595 1.74 -20.80 29.64
CA MET A 595 2.07 -20.62 28.23
C MET A 595 3.27 -21.46 27.75
N GLY A 596 3.91 -22.24 28.62
CA GLY A 596 5.16 -22.95 28.33
C GLY A 596 6.38 -22.01 28.25
N LEU A 597 6.26 -20.83 28.83
CA LEU A 597 7.27 -19.78 28.95
C LEU A 597 7.67 -19.64 30.44
N ASN A 598 8.47 -18.61 30.77
CA ASN A 598 8.75 -18.20 32.15
C ASN A 598 8.58 -16.69 32.30
N GLY A 599 8.62 -16.18 33.53
CA GLY A 599 8.46 -14.75 33.83
C GLY A 599 9.53 -13.87 33.19
N VAL A 600 10.75 -14.37 33.04
CA VAL A 600 11.85 -13.67 32.34
C VAL A 600 11.47 -13.37 30.90
N ILE A 601 10.95 -14.36 30.19
CA ILE A 601 10.54 -14.22 28.78
C ILE A 601 9.40 -13.21 28.67
N LEU A 602 8.36 -13.33 29.48
CA LEU A 602 7.22 -12.42 29.44
C LEU A 602 7.63 -10.97 29.77
N LEU A 603 8.48 -10.78 30.80
CA LEU A 603 8.98 -9.45 31.12
C LEU A 603 9.82 -8.87 29.98
N ALA A 604 10.68 -9.68 29.35
CA ALA A 604 11.48 -9.25 28.22
C ALA A 604 10.61 -8.78 27.06
N TYR A 605 9.53 -9.48 26.72
CA TYR A 605 8.58 -9.03 25.68
C TYR A 605 7.84 -7.73 26.04
N ILE A 606 7.54 -7.51 27.32
CA ILE A 606 6.94 -6.26 27.79
C ILE A 606 7.94 -5.11 27.64
N LEU A 607 9.17 -5.29 28.10
CA LEU A 607 10.22 -4.28 28.02
C LEU A 607 10.68 -4.00 26.59
N ALA A 608 10.60 -5.01 25.70
CA ALA A 608 10.99 -4.91 24.31
C ALA A 608 9.87 -4.40 23.37
N ILE A 609 8.72 -3.93 23.88
CA ILE A 609 7.66 -3.30 23.08
C ILE A 609 8.20 -2.23 22.09
N PRO A 610 9.19 -1.40 22.43
CA PRO A 610 9.73 -0.43 21.50
C PRO A 610 10.36 -1.03 20.24
N ALA A 611 11.11 -2.12 20.36
CA ALA A 611 11.84 -2.75 19.28
C ALA A 611 11.98 -4.27 19.52
N ASN A 612 11.54 -5.07 18.56
CA ASN A 612 11.57 -6.53 18.68
C ASN A 612 13.01 -7.09 18.71
N GLU A 613 13.96 -6.33 18.20
CA GLU A 613 15.38 -6.68 18.12
C GLU A 613 16.03 -6.81 19.51
N ILE A 614 15.53 -6.09 20.51
CA ILE A 614 16.09 -6.12 21.87
C ILE A 614 15.54 -7.25 22.73
N VAL A 615 14.61 -8.09 22.23
CA VAL A 615 14.01 -9.19 22.98
C VAL A 615 15.06 -10.17 23.48
N MET A 616 15.92 -10.70 22.60
CA MET A 616 16.93 -11.70 22.99
C MET A 616 18.00 -11.13 23.94
N PRO A 617 18.62 -9.97 23.67
CA PRO A 617 19.50 -9.33 24.64
C PRO A 617 18.87 -9.08 26.00
N THR A 618 17.60 -8.70 26.03
CA THR A 618 16.85 -8.49 27.29
C THR A 618 16.59 -9.81 28.02
N ILE A 619 16.26 -10.89 27.31
CA ILE A 619 16.12 -12.21 27.90
C ILE A 619 17.43 -12.67 28.53
N LEU A 620 18.56 -12.53 27.81
CA LEU A 620 19.87 -12.93 28.33
C LEU A 620 20.24 -12.13 29.58
N MET A 621 20.07 -10.80 29.54
CA MET A 621 20.35 -9.91 30.66
C MET A 621 19.48 -10.26 31.89
N LEU A 622 18.16 -10.42 31.71
CA LEU A 622 17.25 -10.78 32.81
C LEU A 622 17.53 -12.19 33.34
N THR A 623 17.92 -13.13 32.50
CA THR A 623 18.32 -14.48 32.94
C THR A 623 19.56 -14.43 33.80
N MET A 624 20.57 -13.67 33.42
CA MET A 624 21.79 -13.45 34.25
C MET A 624 21.49 -12.74 35.56
N LEU A 625 20.56 -11.77 35.53
CA LEU A 625 20.12 -11.09 36.78
C LEU A 625 19.49 -12.06 37.77
N VAL A 626 18.74 -13.06 37.29
CA VAL A 626 18.11 -14.08 38.16
C VAL A 626 19.10 -15.13 38.63
N LEU A 627 20.08 -15.53 37.79
CA LEU A 627 21.11 -16.51 38.13
C LEU A 627 22.13 -15.96 39.14
N GLY A 628 22.31 -14.65 39.20
CA GLY A 628 23.17 -13.97 40.17
C GLY A 628 24.64 -13.78 39.72
N PRO A 629 25.41 -12.89 40.38
CA PRO A 629 26.75 -12.48 39.95
C PRO A 629 27.85 -13.56 40.11
N ALA A 630 27.57 -14.65 40.83
CA ALA A 630 28.55 -15.73 41.02
C ALA A 630 28.89 -16.48 39.71
N ASP A 631 27.98 -16.49 38.75
CA ASP A 631 28.13 -17.20 37.48
C ASP A 631 28.61 -16.31 36.33
N PHE A 632 28.39 -14.97 36.40
CA PHE A 632 28.70 -14.05 35.29
C PHE A 632 29.11 -12.65 35.79
N ALA A 633 30.23 -12.11 35.30
CA ALA A 633 30.86 -10.89 35.79
C ALA A 633 30.11 -9.56 35.44
N SER A 634 29.04 -9.57 34.68
CA SER A 634 28.26 -8.37 34.30
C SER A 634 26.76 -8.62 34.33
N SER A 635 26.14 -8.30 35.49
CA SER A 635 24.70 -8.31 35.65
C SER A 635 24.12 -6.91 35.39
N GLY A 636 23.07 -6.82 34.57
CA GLY A 636 22.28 -5.60 34.41
C GLY A 636 22.57 -4.74 33.19
N VAL A 637 23.40 -5.18 32.24
CA VAL A 637 23.68 -4.51 30.96
C VAL A 637 23.26 -5.39 29.79
N LEU A 638 22.68 -4.82 28.75
CA LEU A 638 22.32 -5.54 27.51
C LEU A 638 23.57 -6.20 26.91
N MET A 639 23.51 -7.50 26.61
CA MET A 639 24.66 -8.27 26.16
C MET A 639 24.33 -9.16 24.96
N GLU A 640 25.30 -9.32 24.06
CA GLU A 640 25.31 -10.31 22.99
C GLU A 640 26.41 -11.33 23.31
N GLY A 641 26.08 -12.61 23.27
CA GLY A 641 27.02 -13.70 23.49
C GLY A 641 27.23 -14.52 22.23
N THR A 642 28.31 -15.30 22.18
CA THR A 642 28.44 -16.34 21.13
C THR A 642 27.30 -17.34 21.26
N ASP A 643 26.99 -18.09 20.19
CA ASP A 643 25.93 -19.10 20.18
C ASP A 643 26.05 -20.10 21.33
N GLU A 644 27.28 -20.53 21.66
CA GLU A 644 27.54 -21.44 22.78
C GLU A 644 27.26 -20.81 24.14
N GLN A 645 27.68 -19.55 24.33
CA GLN A 645 27.42 -18.82 25.58
C GLN A 645 25.92 -18.58 25.74
N THR A 646 25.23 -18.17 24.68
CA THR A 646 23.79 -17.95 24.65
C THR A 646 23.05 -19.26 25.02
N LYS A 647 23.42 -20.38 24.41
CA LYS A 647 22.86 -21.69 24.73
C LYS A 647 23.04 -22.07 26.20
N MET A 648 24.25 -21.85 26.75
CA MET A 648 24.55 -22.15 28.14
C MET A 648 23.71 -21.30 29.11
N ILE A 649 23.58 -19.99 28.86
CA ILE A 649 22.77 -19.09 29.68
C ILE A 649 21.29 -19.51 29.64
N LEU A 650 20.76 -19.79 28.45
CA LEU A 650 19.36 -20.19 28.30
C LEU A 650 19.08 -21.54 29.00
N LEU A 651 19.96 -22.54 28.85
CA LEU A 651 19.80 -23.82 29.52
C LEU A 651 19.86 -23.67 31.06
N LYS A 652 20.80 -22.87 31.61
CA LYS A 652 20.84 -22.56 33.05
C LYS A 652 19.57 -21.80 33.50
N GLY A 653 18.98 -20.97 32.62
CA GLY A 653 17.71 -20.28 32.84
C GLY A 653 16.47 -21.17 32.72
N GLY A 654 16.63 -22.51 32.64
CA GLY A 654 15.54 -23.48 32.64
C GLY A 654 14.84 -23.67 31.27
N TRP A 655 15.47 -23.25 30.19
CA TRP A 655 14.90 -23.43 28.83
C TRP A 655 14.98 -24.90 28.41
N ASN A 656 13.90 -25.37 27.81
CA ASN A 656 13.78 -26.68 27.18
C ASN A 656 13.19 -26.55 25.76
N LEU A 657 13.02 -27.66 25.07
CA LEU A 657 12.46 -27.72 23.73
C LEU A 657 11.05 -27.10 23.65
N LEU A 658 10.19 -27.37 24.65
CA LEU A 658 8.86 -26.79 24.73
C LEU A 658 8.94 -25.26 24.81
N THR A 659 9.81 -24.73 25.68
CA THR A 659 10.01 -23.29 25.84
C THR A 659 10.48 -22.66 24.54
N ALA A 660 11.43 -23.27 23.84
CA ALA A 660 11.91 -22.77 22.56
C ALA A 660 10.79 -22.70 21.50
N VAL A 661 9.99 -23.76 21.37
CA VAL A 661 8.86 -23.81 20.44
C VAL A 661 7.80 -22.75 20.82
N CYS A 662 7.46 -22.64 22.11
CA CYS A 662 6.49 -21.66 22.59
C CYS A 662 6.99 -20.22 22.34
N VAL A 663 8.29 -19.94 22.54
CA VAL A 663 8.87 -18.61 22.25
C VAL A 663 8.83 -18.34 20.74
N MET A 664 9.15 -19.29 19.89
CA MET A 664 9.07 -19.12 18.43
C MET A 664 7.64 -18.75 17.99
N VAL A 665 6.63 -19.46 18.51
CA VAL A 665 5.23 -19.17 18.18
C VAL A 665 4.77 -17.85 18.80
N PHE A 666 5.16 -17.56 20.02
CA PHE A 666 4.83 -16.28 20.66
C PHE A 666 5.51 -15.09 19.97
N CYS A 667 6.76 -15.26 19.54
CA CYS A 667 7.48 -14.27 18.74
C CYS A 667 6.77 -13.96 17.41
N LEU A 668 6.09 -14.93 16.79
CA LEU A 668 5.24 -14.70 15.62
C LEU A 668 3.99 -13.90 15.97
N LEU A 669 3.30 -14.26 17.05
CA LEU A 669 1.94 -13.82 17.37
C LEU A 669 1.84 -12.71 18.43
N HIS A 670 2.96 -12.24 19.01
CA HIS A 670 2.90 -11.19 20.03
C HIS A 670 2.55 -9.82 19.40
N HIS A 671 2.33 -8.81 20.26
CA HIS A 671 2.02 -7.46 19.84
C HIS A 671 3.04 -6.88 18.85
N PRO A 672 2.65 -5.96 17.94
CA PRO A 672 3.59 -5.23 17.08
C PRO A 672 4.46 -4.27 17.92
N CYS A 673 5.63 -3.89 17.37
CA CYS A 673 6.49 -2.89 18.01
C CYS A 673 5.81 -1.50 18.04
N SER A 674 6.26 -0.62 18.96
CA SER A 674 5.68 0.71 19.16
C SER A 674 5.63 1.56 17.88
N THR A 675 6.66 1.48 17.04
CA THR A 675 6.69 2.14 15.72
C THR A 675 5.53 1.68 14.83
N THR A 676 5.23 0.38 14.84
CA THR A 676 4.10 -0.18 14.07
C THR A 676 2.76 0.25 14.67
N ILE A 677 2.61 0.20 16.00
CA ILE A 677 1.40 0.65 16.71
C ILE A 677 1.12 2.12 16.39
N TYR A 678 2.14 2.98 16.47
CA TYR A 678 2.01 4.40 16.11
C TYR A 678 1.62 4.59 14.64
N THR A 679 2.19 3.80 13.75
CA THR A 679 1.87 3.85 12.31
C THR A 679 0.42 3.41 12.05
N ILE A 680 -0.05 2.35 12.71
CA ILE A 680 -1.46 1.90 12.64
C ILE A 680 -2.39 3.03 13.09
N TYR A 681 -2.08 3.69 14.24
CA TYR A 681 -2.87 4.82 14.70
C TYR A 681 -2.89 5.99 13.71
N LYS A 682 -1.75 6.29 13.09
CA LYS A 682 -1.63 7.37 12.10
C LYS A 682 -2.44 7.06 10.83
N GLU A 683 -2.46 5.81 10.37
CA GLU A 683 -3.20 5.40 9.16
C GLU A 683 -4.71 5.26 9.42
N THR A 684 -5.10 4.73 10.57
CA THR A 684 -6.52 4.49 10.89
C THR A 684 -7.21 5.68 11.55
N ARG A 685 -6.45 6.60 12.17
CA ARG A 685 -6.96 7.71 13.01
C ARG A 685 -7.95 7.24 14.08
N SER A 686 -7.85 6.00 14.54
CA SER A 686 -8.81 5.38 15.45
C SER A 686 -8.10 4.55 16.51
N VAL A 687 -8.34 4.87 17.78
CA VAL A 687 -7.84 4.10 18.92
C VAL A 687 -8.43 2.69 18.93
N LYS A 688 -9.71 2.54 18.56
CA LYS A 688 -10.40 1.23 18.52
C LYS A 688 -9.71 0.25 17.57
N TRP A 689 -9.41 0.67 16.34
CA TRP A 689 -8.76 -0.18 15.35
C TRP A 689 -7.30 -0.44 15.68
N THR A 690 -6.61 0.52 16.28
CA THR A 690 -5.25 0.35 16.77
C THR A 690 -5.20 -0.66 17.90
N ALA A 691 -6.11 -0.57 18.87
CA ALA A 691 -6.21 -1.52 19.96
C ALA A 691 -6.51 -2.95 19.44
N LEU A 692 -7.45 -3.10 18.50
CA LEU A 692 -7.76 -4.38 17.90
C LEU A 692 -6.54 -4.99 17.17
N ALA A 693 -5.83 -4.19 16.38
CA ALA A 693 -4.65 -4.63 15.64
C ALA A 693 -3.47 -5.03 16.55
N THR A 694 -3.42 -4.47 17.76
CA THR A 694 -2.39 -4.78 18.76
C THR A 694 -2.76 -5.98 19.64
N LEU A 695 -4.01 -6.03 20.10
CA LEU A 695 -4.45 -7.04 21.07
C LEU A 695 -4.84 -8.36 20.41
N LEU A 696 -5.31 -8.36 19.17
CA LEU A 696 -5.71 -9.59 18.47
C LEU A 696 -4.54 -10.57 18.30
N PRO A 697 -3.37 -10.15 17.78
CA PRO A 697 -2.21 -11.06 17.70
C PRO A 697 -1.76 -11.55 19.08
N LEU A 698 -1.70 -10.66 20.08
CA LEU A 698 -1.32 -11.00 21.44
C LEU A 698 -2.25 -12.07 22.06
N ALA A 699 -3.56 -11.88 21.92
CA ALA A 699 -4.54 -12.83 22.43
C ALA A 699 -4.40 -14.20 21.74
N LEU A 700 -4.21 -14.21 20.41
CA LEU A 700 -3.93 -15.44 19.67
C LEU A 700 -2.62 -16.09 20.13
N GLY A 701 -1.58 -15.30 20.37
CA GLY A 701 -0.30 -15.78 20.87
C GLY A 701 -0.43 -16.49 22.22
N ILE A 702 -1.14 -15.87 23.17
CA ILE A 702 -1.42 -16.45 24.49
C ILE A 702 -2.20 -17.76 24.33
N ILE A 703 -3.30 -17.76 23.59
CA ILE A 703 -4.15 -18.94 23.42
C ILE A 703 -3.38 -20.11 22.79
N VAL A 704 -2.65 -19.83 21.70
CA VAL A 704 -1.93 -20.88 20.95
C VAL A 704 -0.78 -21.45 21.78
N THR A 705 0.00 -20.61 22.48
CA THR A 705 1.09 -21.10 23.33
C THR A 705 0.58 -21.87 24.53
N MET A 706 -0.52 -21.46 25.15
CA MET A 706 -1.17 -22.23 26.20
C MET A 706 -1.65 -23.62 25.71
N LEU A 707 -2.21 -23.64 24.49
CA LEU A 707 -2.66 -24.92 23.88
C LEU A 707 -1.47 -25.82 23.58
N ILE A 708 -0.39 -25.32 23.04
CA ILE A 708 0.84 -26.08 22.78
C ILE A 708 1.41 -26.62 24.09
N ALA A 709 1.53 -25.79 25.11
CA ALA A 709 2.05 -26.17 26.41
C ALA A 709 1.16 -27.26 27.09
N PHE A 710 -0.16 -27.10 26.97
CA PHE A 710 -1.12 -28.08 27.49
C PHE A 710 -0.99 -29.44 26.79
N ILE A 711 -1.00 -29.45 25.45
CA ILE A 711 -0.86 -30.68 24.65
C ILE A 711 0.48 -31.35 24.95
N TRP A 712 1.57 -30.59 24.99
CA TRP A 712 2.90 -31.11 25.28
C TRP A 712 2.95 -31.81 26.63
N ARG A 713 2.37 -31.22 27.69
CA ARG A 713 2.33 -31.80 29.04
C ARG A 713 1.41 -32.98 29.17
N LEU A 714 0.47 -33.18 28.24
CA LEU A 714 -0.36 -34.40 28.20
C LEU A 714 0.37 -35.56 27.53
N VAL A 715 1.31 -35.28 26.63
CA VAL A 715 2.00 -36.31 25.82
C VAL A 715 3.38 -36.66 26.40
N ALA A 716 4.05 -35.68 27.04
CA ALA A 716 5.35 -35.87 27.68
C ALA A 716 5.20 -36.26 29.16
#